data_ed6e8189c3a9d97331822454d0b3ec0d
#
_entry.id   ed6e8189c3a9d97331822454d0b3ec0d
#
_cell.length_a   1.000
_cell.length_b   1.000
_cell.length_c   1.000
_cell.angle_alpha   90.00
_cell.angle_beta   90.00
_cell.angle_gamma   90.00
#
_symmetry.space_group_name_H-M   'P 1'
#
loop_
_entity.id
_entity.type
_entity.pdbx_description
1 polymer ?
#
loop_
_entity_poly.entity_id
_entity_poly.type
_entity_poly.pdbx_seq_one_letter_code
_entity_poly.pdbx_strand_id
1 'polypeptide(L)'
;MPNEAHIIALAGNPNVGKSTVFNALTGLRQHTGNWPGKTVAAARGDLTYGGERFTLVDLPGTYSLFPNSAEEEIARDYLCSGEAEAVLILADATCLERSLNLVLQTLEAADIPAVVCVNLLDEAAKKGIVLDLPALSRALGVLVVGTAASRGEGLDELRAALAAAVREKPRQRETAVEYPRAVERAVRVLEPALAPFAREQSRFYALRLLEDDALFFTRFGADLPALAAERIGEVCVRARAELGELTGDALRDALVGALSAHATALVRLCERRDETAAQRRDRRLDRLLTSRATGIPVMLALFGTILWLTVEGANVPSQLLSRLLFSAQEPLRELLAFLSPFWRGALVDGMYRTLAWVVSVMLPPMAIFFPLFTLLEDVGYLPRVAFVLDRCFARAGAHGRQSLTMCMGLGCNACGVTGCRIIDSPRERLIAMLTNSLVPCNGRFPLLITLLTAFLSGEAMLGASAGLLASLVLSVCVTLLVSRLLSATLLRGESSAFSLELPPYRRPRVGQVLVRSLLDRTVFVLGRAVTVAAPAGLLIYLMGNCTVGDTTLLAHGAAALDPLGRALGLDGMILLAFLLGFPANEIVLPILLMGYSSAGTLVDGASLAELKTMLLANGWTGTTALCMLLFSLFHFPCGTTTLTLARESKSLKWTLVGVALPTAVGMTVCFAVHLAATWLKI
;
A
#
# COMPACT_ATOMS: atom_id res chain seq x y z
N MET A 1 43.15 -31.01 15.24
CA MET A 1 42.20 -30.89 14.18
C MET A 1 41.63 -29.47 14.27
N PRO A 2 41.48 -28.69 13.22
CA PRO A 2 40.81 -27.39 13.31
C PRO A 2 39.39 -27.66 13.79
N ASN A 3 38.96 -27.00 14.87
CA ASN A 3 37.60 -27.08 15.41
C ASN A 3 36.63 -26.71 14.27
N GLU A 4 35.87 -27.67 13.76
CA GLU A 4 34.79 -27.40 12.80
C GLU A 4 33.80 -26.45 13.49
N ALA A 5 33.38 -25.40 12.78
CA ALA A 5 32.45 -24.42 13.33
C ALA A 5 31.05 -25.05 13.38
N HIS A 6 30.36 -24.98 14.50
CA HIS A 6 29.00 -25.46 14.66
C HIS A 6 28.03 -24.55 13.91
N ILE A 7 27.17 -25.10 13.07
CA ILE A 7 26.23 -24.36 12.26
C ILE A 7 24.91 -24.19 13.01
N ILE A 8 24.49 -22.94 13.19
CA ILE A 8 23.23 -22.58 13.86
C ILE A 8 22.32 -21.83 12.86
N ALA A 9 21.12 -22.37 12.62
CA ALA A 9 20.11 -21.70 11.82
C ALA A 9 19.40 -20.61 12.63
N LEU A 10 19.26 -19.40 12.07
CA LEU A 10 18.52 -18.29 12.68
C LEU A 10 17.18 -18.10 11.99
N ALA A 11 16.09 -18.51 12.63
CA ALA A 11 14.72 -18.38 12.15
C ALA A 11 13.97 -17.30 12.93
N GLY A 12 12.95 -16.67 12.32
CA GLY A 12 12.11 -15.70 13.00
C GLY A 12 11.21 -14.92 12.03
N ASN A 13 10.14 -14.36 12.57
CA ASN A 13 9.20 -13.56 11.78
C ASN A 13 9.88 -12.28 11.25
N PRO A 14 9.38 -11.67 10.18
CA PRO A 14 9.79 -10.34 9.79
C PRO A 14 9.60 -9.33 10.93
N ASN A 15 10.55 -8.40 11.08
CA ASN A 15 10.53 -7.30 12.06
C ASN A 15 10.66 -7.68 13.56
N VAL A 16 10.97 -8.91 13.92
CA VAL A 16 11.26 -9.33 15.32
C VAL A 16 12.65 -8.89 15.81
N GLY A 17 13.38 -8.13 15.01
CA GLY A 17 14.75 -7.71 15.33
C GLY A 17 15.81 -8.75 14.95
N LYS A 18 15.52 -9.64 13.99
CA LYS A 18 16.41 -10.72 13.55
C LYS A 18 17.81 -10.20 13.16
N SER A 19 17.89 -9.21 12.27
CA SER A 19 19.15 -8.60 11.86
C SER A 19 19.88 -7.91 13.03
N THR A 20 19.14 -7.35 13.99
CA THR A 20 19.73 -6.72 15.18
C THR A 20 20.41 -7.77 16.08
N VAL A 21 19.72 -8.89 16.35
CA VAL A 21 20.27 -10.00 17.13
C VAL A 21 21.46 -10.64 16.40
N PHE A 22 21.32 -10.87 15.09
CA PHE A 22 22.39 -11.42 14.26
C PHE A 22 23.66 -10.54 14.32
N ASN A 23 23.51 -9.24 14.09
CA ASN A 23 24.63 -8.29 14.14
C ASN A 23 25.25 -8.18 15.54
N ALA A 24 24.43 -8.23 16.59
CA ALA A 24 24.90 -8.17 17.98
C ALA A 24 25.66 -9.44 18.41
N LEU A 25 25.30 -10.60 17.85
CA LEU A 25 25.99 -11.86 18.10
C LEU A 25 27.29 -11.98 17.30
N THR A 26 27.28 -11.60 16.02
CA THR A 26 28.42 -11.78 15.08
C THR A 26 29.37 -10.60 15.04
N GLY A 27 29.07 -9.48 15.70
CA GLY A 27 29.89 -8.27 15.68
C GLY A 27 30.04 -7.65 14.28
N LEU A 28 29.01 -7.71 13.43
CA LEU A 28 28.99 -7.24 12.03
C LEU A 28 29.96 -8.00 11.09
N ARG A 29 30.46 -9.15 11.48
CA ARG A 29 31.26 -10.02 10.63
C ARG A 29 30.35 -10.89 9.78
N GLN A 30 29.87 -10.34 8.68
CA GLN A 30 28.91 -10.99 7.79
C GLN A 30 29.55 -11.33 6.45
N HIS A 31 29.22 -12.52 5.94
CA HIS A 31 29.41 -12.89 4.54
C HIS A 31 28.02 -12.88 3.88
N THR A 32 27.79 -11.96 2.95
CA THR A 32 26.53 -11.86 2.22
C THR A 32 26.63 -12.55 0.87
N GLY A 33 25.61 -13.30 0.51
CA GLY A 33 25.48 -13.99 -0.78
C GLY A 33 23.98 -14.17 -1.10
N ASN A 34 23.68 -14.91 -2.15
CA ASN A 34 22.31 -15.35 -2.42
C ASN A 34 22.18 -16.85 -2.14
N TRP A 35 20.98 -17.27 -1.74
CA TRP A 35 20.66 -18.68 -1.63
C TRP A 35 20.83 -19.37 -2.99
N PRO A 36 21.42 -20.59 -3.02
CA PRO A 36 21.66 -21.30 -4.29
C PRO A 36 20.40 -21.43 -5.15
N GLY A 37 20.46 -20.94 -6.39
CA GLY A 37 19.34 -20.99 -7.34
C GLY A 37 18.15 -20.08 -7.06
N LYS A 38 18.26 -19.16 -6.08
CA LYS A 38 17.18 -18.21 -5.72
C LYS A 38 17.73 -16.77 -5.65
N THR A 39 16.87 -15.79 -5.87
CA THR A 39 17.21 -14.34 -5.79
C THR A 39 17.10 -13.78 -4.36
N VAL A 40 17.08 -14.64 -3.35
CA VAL A 40 16.94 -14.29 -1.94
C VAL A 40 18.33 -14.17 -1.31
N ALA A 41 18.55 -13.09 -0.54
CA ALA A 41 19.82 -12.84 0.13
C ALA A 41 20.05 -13.84 1.26
N ALA A 42 21.28 -14.37 1.33
CA ALA A 42 21.78 -15.22 2.42
C ALA A 42 22.85 -14.46 3.18
N ALA A 43 22.79 -14.46 4.52
CA ALA A 43 23.84 -13.93 5.37
C ALA A 43 24.35 -15.02 6.30
N ARG A 44 25.68 -15.13 6.40
CA ARG A 44 26.37 -16.00 7.36
C ARG A 44 27.28 -15.14 8.23
N GLY A 45 27.37 -15.45 9.51
CA GLY A 45 28.21 -14.71 10.43
C GLY A 45 28.81 -15.59 11.50
N ASP A 46 30.06 -15.32 11.86
CA ASP A 46 30.80 -16.13 12.82
C ASP A 46 30.72 -15.54 14.23
N LEU A 47 30.56 -16.41 15.21
CA LEU A 47 30.50 -16.13 16.63
C LEU A 47 31.51 -17.07 17.33
N THR A 48 32.25 -16.56 18.31
CA THR A 48 33.11 -17.37 19.17
C THR A 48 32.65 -17.19 20.62
N TYR A 49 32.40 -18.32 21.33
CA TYR A 49 32.01 -18.32 22.73
C TYR A 49 32.58 -19.56 23.42
N GLY A 50 33.18 -19.37 24.62
CA GLY A 50 33.76 -20.48 25.38
C GLY A 50 34.90 -21.25 24.68
N GLY A 51 35.54 -20.64 23.68
CA GLY A 51 36.58 -21.29 22.86
C GLY A 51 36.07 -22.12 21.69
N GLU A 52 34.76 -22.23 21.51
CA GLU A 52 34.11 -22.89 20.37
C GLU A 52 33.70 -21.84 19.30
N ARG A 53 33.68 -22.27 18.03
CA ARG A 53 33.28 -21.46 16.90
C ARG A 53 31.88 -21.86 16.45
N PHE A 54 31.04 -20.87 16.21
CA PHE A 54 29.68 -21.04 15.70
C PHE A 54 29.52 -20.20 14.46
N THR A 55 28.86 -20.74 13.45
CA THR A 55 28.44 -20.00 12.25
C THR A 55 26.94 -19.88 12.26
N LEU A 56 26.43 -18.65 12.39
CA LEU A 56 25.00 -18.35 12.27
C LEU A 56 24.64 -18.20 10.80
N VAL A 57 23.58 -18.89 10.40
CA VAL A 57 22.99 -18.78 9.04
C VAL A 57 21.65 -18.09 9.16
N ASP A 58 21.54 -16.87 8.61
CA ASP A 58 20.35 -16.06 8.67
C ASP A 58 19.33 -16.55 7.63
N LEU A 59 18.24 -17.19 8.08
CA LEU A 59 17.16 -17.62 7.20
C LEU A 59 16.26 -16.44 6.82
N PRO A 60 15.60 -16.45 5.66
CA PRO A 60 14.60 -15.44 5.31
C PRO A 60 13.54 -15.30 6.40
N GLY A 61 13.09 -14.08 6.67
CA GLY A 61 12.03 -13.83 7.65
C GLY A 61 10.69 -14.35 7.15
N THR A 62 10.09 -15.27 7.90
CA THR A 62 8.84 -15.94 7.52
C THR A 62 7.83 -15.92 8.65
N TYR A 63 6.55 -15.96 8.32
CA TYR A 63 5.48 -16.09 9.33
C TYR A 63 5.06 -17.52 9.56
N SER A 64 5.38 -18.41 8.63
CA SER A 64 4.98 -19.81 8.63
C SER A 64 5.96 -20.64 7.81
N LEU A 65 6.03 -21.94 8.08
CA LEU A 65 6.70 -22.93 7.25
C LEU A 65 5.75 -23.60 6.24
N PHE A 66 4.50 -23.10 6.14
CA PHE A 66 3.59 -23.44 5.05
C PHE A 66 3.94 -22.61 3.82
N PRO A 67 4.48 -23.18 2.73
CA PRO A 67 5.11 -22.40 1.68
C PRO A 67 4.07 -21.71 0.78
N ASN A 68 3.96 -20.40 0.95
CA ASN A 68 3.25 -19.51 0.06
C ASN A 68 4.20 -18.56 -0.70
N SER A 69 5.49 -18.54 -0.31
CA SER A 69 6.53 -17.72 -0.92
C SER A 69 7.85 -18.49 -1.06
N ALA A 70 8.73 -17.99 -1.96
CA ALA A 70 10.06 -18.57 -2.13
C ALA A 70 10.92 -18.46 -0.85
N GLU A 71 10.67 -17.47 -0.01
CA GLU A 71 11.36 -17.24 1.26
C GLU A 71 10.98 -18.29 2.30
N GLU A 72 9.70 -18.63 2.41
CA GLU A 72 9.18 -19.67 3.30
C GLU A 72 9.67 -21.05 2.88
N GLU A 73 9.73 -21.30 1.56
CA GLU A 73 10.27 -22.55 1.00
C GLU A 73 11.75 -22.73 1.36
N ILE A 74 12.58 -21.69 1.24
CA ILE A 74 14.00 -21.73 1.58
C ILE A 74 14.18 -22.01 3.07
N ALA A 75 13.43 -21.32 3.95
CA ALA A 75 13.55 -21.48 5.39
C ALA A 75 13.18 -22.92 5.81
N ARG A 76 12.08 -23.46 5.28
CA ARG A 76 11.65 -24.83 5.51
C ARG A 76 12.69 -25.85 5.03
N ASP A 77 13.12 -25.73 3.79
CA ASP A 77 14.04 -26.67 3.16
C ASP A 77 15.37 -26.70 3.89
N TYR A 78 15.88 -25.55 4.35
CA TYR A 78 17.10 -25.47 5.13
C TYR A 78 16.97 -26.12 6.53
N LEU A 79 15.84 -25.90 7.20
CA LEU A 79 15.57 -26.51 8.51
C LEU A 79 15.45 -28.04 8.43
N CYS A 80 14.98 -28.56 7.29
CA CYS A 80 14.86 -29.99 7.03
C CYS A 80 16.11 -30.63 6.40
N SER A 81 17.10 -29.85 5.96
CA SER A 81 18.29 -30.35 5.25
C SER A 81 19.27 -31.13 6.15
N GLY A 82 19.23 -30.89 7.47
CA GLY A 82 20.20 -31.46 8.40
C GLY A 82 21.57 -30.77 8.38
N GLU A 83 21.73 -29.64 7.68
CA GLU A 83 22.96 -28.84 7.69
C GLU A 83 23.20 -28.14 9.04
N ALA A 84 22.14 -27.69 9.70
CA ALA A 84 22.24 -27.02 10.98
C ALA A 84 22.29 -28.02 12.16
N GLU A 85 23.17 -27.76 13.11
CA GLU A 85 23.30 -28.53 14.36
C GLU A 85 22.36 -28.02 15.45
N ALA A 86 21.93 -26.77 15.37
CA ALA A 86 20.95 -26.17 16.29
C ALA A 86 20.14 -25.07 15.56
N VAL A 87 18.99 -24.70 16.12
CA VAL A 87 18.18 -23.60 15.61
C VAL A 87 17.95 -22.56 16.71
N LEU A 88 18.20 -21.29 16.37
CA LEU A 88 17.81 -20.13 17.15
C LEU A 88 16.54 -19.53 16.57
N ILE A 89 15.43 -19.55 17.31
CA ILE A 89 14.13 -19.06 16.86
C ILE A 89 13.83 -17.75 17.57
N LEU A 90 13.67 -16.65 16.80
CA LEU A 90 13.32 -15.36 17.37
C LEU A 90 11.81 -15.18 17.45
N ALA A 91 11.35 -14.77 18.63
CA ALA A 91 9.98 -14.40 18.92
C ALA A 91 9.91 -12.93 19.39
N ASP A 92 8.84 -12.23 19.04
CA ASP A 92 8.56 -10.86 19.46
C ASP A 92 7.78 -10.86 20.77
N ALA A 93 8.37 -10.31 21.83
CA ALA A 93 7.74 -10.18 23.15
C ALA A 93 6.46 -9.33 23.12
N THR A 94 6.31 -8.44 22.14
CA THR A 94 5.13 -7.55 22.01
C THR A 94 3.96 -8.20 21.31
N CYS A 95 4.22 -9.28 20.53
CA CYS A 95 3.26 -10.05 19.72
C CYS A 95 3.59 -11.55 19.83
N LEU A 96 3.70 -12.06 21.05
CA LEU A 96 4.21 -13.41 21.33
C LEU A 96 3.33 -14.49 20.67
N GLU A 97 2.01 -14.37 20.71
CA GLU A 97 1.07 -15.32 20.13
C GLU A 97 1.35 -15.58 18.62
N ARG A 98 1.60 -14.50 17.88
CA ARG A 98 1.93 -14.60 16.44
C ARG A 98 3.29 -15.26 16.20
N SER A 99 4.27 -14.93 17.03
CA SER A 99 5.62 -15.49 16.91
C SER A 99 5.65 -16.97 17.29
N LEU A 100 4.83 -17.39 18.25
CA LEU A 100 4.75 -18.79 18.68
C LEU A 100 4.25 -19.71 17.57
N ASN A 101 3.46 -19.24 16.60
CA ASN A 101 3.07 -20.06 15.45
C ASN A 101 4.28 -20.56 14.66
N LEU A 102 5.25 -19.69 14.37
CA LEU A 102 6.49 -20.11 13.71
C LEU A 102 7.38 -20.96 14.63
N VAL A 103 7.45 -20.59 15.92
CA VAL A 103 8.19 -21.38 16.92
C VAL A 103 7.70 -22.82 16.95
N LEU A 104 6.38 -23.04 17.08
CA LEU A 104 5.78 -24.38 17.13
C LEU A 104 6.04 -25.17 15.84
N GLN A 105 5.87 -24.55 14.67
CA GLN A 105 6.15 -25.20 13.39
C GLN A 105 7.64 -25.55 13.24
N THR A 106 8.54 -24.65 13.67
CA THR A 106 9.99 -24.92 13.60
C THR A 106 10.38 -26.04 14.55
N LEU A 107 9.78 -26.09 15.74
CA LEU A 107 10.00 -27.16 16.70
C LEU A 107 9.47 -28.52 16.21
N GLU A 108 8.42 -28.53 15.40
CA GLU A 108 7.85 -29.74 14.80
C GLU A 108 8.65 -30.17 13.54
N ALA A 109 9.19 -29.22 12.77
CA ALA A 109 9.95 -29.49 11.55
C ALA A 109 11.40 -29.90 11.80
N ALA A 110 12.06 -29.31 12.81
CA ALA A 110 13.49 -29.48 13.05
C ALA A 110 13.78 -30.49 14.16
N ASP A 111 14.46 -31.58 13.80
CA ASP A 111 14.98 -32.60 14.76
C ASP A 111 16.37 -32.22 15.26
N ILE A 112 16.53 -30.98 15.66
CA ILE A 112 17.78 -30.43 16.18
C ILE A 112 17.51 -29.64 17.47
N PRO A 113 18.51 -29.46 18.34
CA PRO A 113 18.38 -28.61 19.52
C PRO A 113 17.90 -27.20 19.16
N ALA A 114 16.95 -26.68 19.92
CA ALA A 114 16.37 -25.38 19.67
C ALA A 114 16.50 -24.45 20.88
N VAL A 115 16.78 -23.18 20.60
CA VAL A 115 16.73 -22.08 21.57
C VAL A 115 15.73 -21.04 21.07
N VAL A 116 14.80 -20.64 21.93
CA VAL A 116 13.85 -19.58 21.63
C VAL A 116 14.35 -18.27 22.25
N CYS A 117 14.59 -17.27 21.43
CA CYS A 117 14.97 -15.92 21.86
C CYS A 117 13.74 -15.00 21.80
N VAL A 118 13.22 -14.60 22.95
CA VAL A 118 12.13 -13.63 23.07
C VAL A 118 12.74 -12.23 23.11
N ASN A 119 12.75 -11.56 21.96
CA ASN A 119 13.36 -10.24 21.80
C ASN A 119 12.33 -9.11 22.00
N LEU A 120 12.81 -7.87 22.07
CA LEU A 120 12.00 -6.64 22.29
C LEU A 120 11.35 -6.59 23.69
N LEU A 121 11.98 -7.16 24.71
CA LEU A 121 11.48 -7.09 26.10
C LEU A 121 11.34 -5.67 26.61
N ASP A 122 12.20 -4.74 26.17
CA ASP A 122 12.13 -3.34 26.52
C ASP A 122 10.89 -2.65 25.92
N GLU A 123 10.44 -3.09 24.75
CA GLU A 123 9.18 -2.62 24.15
C GLU A 123 7.97 -3.27 24.79
N ALA A 124 8.04 -4.54 25.11
CA ALA A 124 7.00 -5.27 25.85
C ALA A 124 6.76 -4.63 27.23
N ALA A 125 7.81 -4.31 27.97
CA ALA A 125 7.71 -3.60 29.25
C ALA A 125 7.03 -2.22 29.11
N LYS A 126 7.35 -1.45 28.07
CA LYS A 126 6.65 -0.18 27.77
C LYS A 126 5.18 -0.38 27.48
N LYS A 127 4.80 -1.52 26.91
CA LYS A 127 3.42 -1.93 26.62
C LYS A 127 2.72 -2.57 27.85
N GLY A 128 3.38 -2.65 29.00
CA GLY A 128 2.85 -3.29 30.21
C GLY A 128 2.71 -4.82 30.07
N ILE A 129 3.49 -5.44 29.18
CA ILE A 129 3.52 -6.88 28.99
C ILE A 129 4.66 -7.42 29.86
N VAL A 130 4.32 -8.33 30.75
CA VAL A 130 5.26 -9.06 31.62
C VAL A 130 5.19 -10.53 31.23
N LEU A 131 6.33 -11.12 30.85
CA LEU A 131 6.43 -12.50 30.40
C LEU A 131 7.14 -13.36 31.45
N ASP A 132 6.53 -14.48 31.79
CA ASP A 132 7.16 -15.55 32.57
C ASP A 132 7.91 -16.51 31.63
N LEU A 133 9.17 -16.14 31.31
CA LEU A 133 10.01 -16.93 30.40
C LEU A 133 10.31 -18.34 30.93
N PRO A 134 10.55 -18.57 32.23
CA PRO A 134 10.65 -19.90 32.77
C PRO A 134 9.42 -20.77 32.57
N ALA A 135 8.21 -20.21 32.69
CA ALA A 135 6.98 -20.93 32.41
C ALA A 135 6.87 -21.29 30.92
N LEU A 136 7.23 -20.36 30.03
CA LEU A 136 7.25 -20.58 28.58
C LEU A 136 8.28 -21.66 28.20
N SER A 137 9.48 -21.64 28.82
CA SER A 137 10.54 -22.65 28.60
C SER A 137 10.07 -24.06 28.99
N ARG A 138 9.41 -24.19 30.13
CA ARG A 138 8.82 -25.47 30.56
C ARG A 138 7.72 -25.95 29.62
N ALA A 139 6.86 -25.04 29.19
CA ALA A 139 5.73 -25.37 28.30
C ALA A 139 6.18 -25.75 26.89
N LEU A 140 7.25 -25.13 26.36
CA LEU A 140 7.83 -25.46 25.06
C LEU A 140 8.83 -26.63 25.09
N GLY A 141 9.33 -27.01 26.28
CA GLY A 141 10.35 -28.04 26.42
C GLY A 141 11.72 -27.65 25.84
N VAL A 142 12.00 -26.36 25.63
CA VAL A 142 13.25 -25.82 25.08
C VAL A 142 13.73 -24.62 25.90
N LEU A 143 15.02 -24.29 25.77
CA LEU A 143 15.57 -23.09 26.41
C LEU A 143 14.94 -21.82 25.82
N VAL A 144 14.43 -20.95 26.70
CA VAL A 144 13.90 -19.66 26.33
C VAL A 144 14.71 -18.56 26.99
N VAL A 145 15.26 -17.65 26.17
CA VAL A 145 16.08 -16.53 26.62
C VAL A 145 15.42 -15.22 26.22
N GLY A 146 15.32 -14.28 27.13
CA GLY A 146 14.80 -12.97 26.87
C GLY A 146 15.89 -11.97 26.51
N THR A 147 15.64 -11.14 25.49
CA THR A 147 16.60 -10.13 25.04
C THR A 147 15.97 -8.77 24.76
N ALA A 148 16.78 -7.72 24.92
CA ALA A 148 16.57 -6.41 24.33
C ALA A 148 17.80 -6.08 23.47
N ALA A 149 17.89 -6.72 22.31
CA ALA A 149 19.12 -6.73 21.50
C ALA A 149 19.59 -5.32 21.09
N SER A 150 18.68 -4.36 20.92
CA SER A 150 19.01 -2.95 20.68
C SER A 150 19.78 -2.28 21.82
N ARG A 151 19.69 -2.83 23.04
CA ARG A 151 20.39 -2.35 24.25
C ARG A 151 21.54 -3.25 24.66
N GLY A 152 21.72 -4.38 23.99
CA GLY A 152 22.71 -5.39 24.39
C GLY A 152 22.31 -6.27 25.57
N GLU A 153 21.06 -6.16 26.07
CA GLU A 153 20.58 -6.91 27.22
C GLU A 153 20.23 -8.37 26.84
N GLY A 154 20.62 -9.36 27.63
CA GLY A 154 20.31 -10.79 27.45
C GLY A 154 21.17 -11.51 26.39
N LEU A 155 22.14 -10.84 25.77
CA LEU A 155 22.94 -11.43 24.68
C LEU A 155 23.96 -12.47 25.19
N ASP A 156 24.52 -12.30 26.38
CA ASP A 156 25.48 -13.25 26.93
C ASP A 156 24.79 -14.52 27.40
N GLU A 157 23.60 -14.40 27.97
CA GLU A 157 22.73 -15.53 28.30
C GLU A 157 22.33 -16.30 27.04
N LEU A 158 22.06 -15.57 25.94
CA LEU A 158 21.73 -16.16 24.64
C LEU A 158 22.93 -16.94 24.07
N ARG A 159 24.16 -16.40 24.16
CA ARG A 159 25.38 -17.08 23.73
C ARG A 159 25.61 -18.36 24.53
N ALA A 160 25.42 -18.28 25.85
CA ALA A 160 25.53 -19.44 26.73
C ALA A 160 24.50 -20.54 26.42
N ALA A 161 23.23 -20.12 26.16
CA ALA A 161 22.17 -21.05 25.80
C ALA A 161 22.42 -21.76 24.46
N LEU A 162 22.95 -21.03 23.44
CA LEU A 162 23.33 -21.61 22.15
C LEU A 162 24.45 -22.63 22.28
N ALA A 163 25.49 -22.30 23.06
CA ALA A 163 26.59 -23.24 23.32
C ALA A 163 26.14 -24.49 24.11
N ALA A 164 25.20 -24.33 25.03
CA ALA A 164 24.60 -25.46 25.75
C ALA A 164 23.77 -26.35 24.82
N ALA A 165 22.93 -25.73 23.95
CA ALA A 165 22.07 -26.44 23.04
C ALA A 165 22.84 -27.33 22.05
N VAL A 166 23.97 -26.86 21.50
CA VAL A 166 24.80 -27.66 20.59
C VAL A 166 25.43 -28.86 21.27
N ARG A 167 25.73 -28.78 22.57
CA ARG A 167 26.32 -29.88 23.35
C ARG A 167 25.30 -30.90 23.81
N GLU A 168 24.04 -30.51 23.99
CA GLU A 168 22.96 -31.39 24.43
C GLU A 168 22.35 -32.13 23.24
N LYS A 169 22.09 -33.44 23.41
CA LYS A 169 21.30 -34.20 22.44
C LYS A 169 19.84 -33.67 22.43
N PRO A 170 19.15 -33.72 21.27
CA PRO A 170 17.75 -33.37 21.24
C PRO A 170 16.98 -34.13 22.30
N ARG A 171 16.27 -33.40 23.16
CA ARG A 171 15.35 -34.03 24.13
C ARG A 171 14.07 -34.39 23.39
N GLN A 172 13.53 -35.61 23.66
CA GLN A 172 12.18 -35.95 23.22
C GLN A 172 11.21 -34.85 23.70
N ARG A 173 10.58 -34.17 22.78
CA ARG A 173 9.67 -33.07 23.09
C ARG A 173 8.28 -33.63 23.38
N GLU A 174 7.83 -33.47 24.65
CA GLU A 174 6.46 -33.88 25.04
C GLU A 174 5.36 -32.98 24.51
N THR A 175 5.70 -31.77 24.01
CA THR A 175 4.75 -30.75 23.54
C THR A 175 4.53 -30.85 22.04
N ALA A 176 3.71 -31.81 21.62
CA ALA A 176 3.16 -31.83 20.26
C ALA A 176 1.88 -31.00 20.20
N VAL A 177 1.71 -30.23 19.12
CA VAL A 177 0.44 -29.54 18.83
C VAL A 177 -0.64 -30.60 18.62
N GLU A 178 -1.77 -30.50 19.33
CA GLU A 178 -2.91 -31.39 19.13
C GLU A 178 -3.75 -30.90 17.94
N TYR A 179 -3.73 -31.67 16.86
CA TYR A 179 -4.54 -31.40 15.69
C TYR A 179 -5.94 -32.05 15.80
N PRO A 180 -6.91 -31.68 14.97
CA PRO A 180 -8.24 -32.34 14.93
C PRO A 180 -8.11 -33.86 14.80
N ARG A 181 -9.03 -34.61 15.43
CA ARG A 181 -8.98 -36.06 15.50
C ARG A 181 -8.83 -36.77 14.15
N ALA A 182 -9.41 -36.19 13.08
CA ALA A 182 -9.28 -36.73 11.73
C ALA A 182 -7.85 -36.65 11.23
N VAL A 183 -7.19 -35.48 11.45
CA VAL A 183 -5.78 -35.25 11.10
C VAL A 183 -4.86 -36.18 11.88
N GLU A 184 -5.09 -36.32 13.20
CA GLU A 184 -4.28 -37.22 14.05
C GLU A 184 -4.41 -38.69 13.61
N ARG A 185 -5.59 -39.15 13.17
CA ARG A 185 -5.75 -40.49 12.60
C ARG A 185 -4.96 -40.64 11.30
N ALA A 186 -5.07 -39.66 10.39
CA ALA A 186 -4.34 -39.68 9.13
C ALA A 186 -2.81 -39.68 9.33
N VAL A 187 -2.32 -38.89 10.27
CA VAL A 187 -0.90 -38.86 10.66
C VAL A 187 -0.43 -40.21 11.17
N ARG A 188 -1.17 -40.85 12.09
CA ARG A 188 -0.85 -42.21 12.62
C ARG A 188 -0.77 -43.28 11.54
N VAL A 189 -1.50 -43.14 10.45
CA VAL A 189 -1.43 -44.07 9.30
C VAL A 189 -0.13 -43.84 8.52
N LEU A 190 0.34 -42.61 8.39
CA LEU A 190 1.53 -42.24 7.59
C LEU A 190 2.85 -42.38 8.36
N GLU A 191 2.89 -42.06 9.64
CA GLU A 191 4.12 -42.05 10.45
C GLU A 191 4.93 -43.35 10.37
N PRO A 192 4.35 -44.54 10.47
CA PRO A 192 5.14 -45.80 10.39
C PRO A 192 5.78 -46.03 9.03
N ALA A 193 5.21 -45.49 7.95
CA ALA A 193 5.79 -45.58 6.61
C ALA A 193 6.92 -44.59 6.40
N LEU A 194 6.89 -43.45 7.10
CA LEU A 194 7.88 -42.37 7.03
C LEU A 194 9.03 -42.54 7.99
N ALA A 195 8.83 -43.20 9.15
CA ALA A 195 9.83 -43.36 10.20
C ALA A 195 11.20 -43.88 9.73
N PRO A 196 11.32 -44.85 8.78
CA PRO A 196 12.62 -45.31 8.28
C PRO A 196 13.42 -44.24 7.55
N PHE A 197 12.76 -43.20 7.00
CA PHE A 197 13.36 -42.20 6.14
C PHE A 197 13.42 -40.80 6.80
N ALA A 198 12.38 -40.45 7.57
CA ALA A 198 12.22 -39.14 8.20
C ALA A 198 12.52 -39.14 9.72
N ARG A 199 12.80 -40.29 10.32
CA ARG A 199 13.08 -40.46 11.77
C ARG A 199 12.09 -39.69 12.65
N GLU A 200 12.56 -38.79 13.50
CA GLU A 200 11.73 -37.99 14.42
C GLU A 200 10.90 -36.89 13.72
N GLN A 201 11.23 -36.55 12.47
CA GLN A 201 10.47 -35.60 11.64
C GLN A 201 9.26 -36.26 10.94
N SER A 202 9.02 -37.58 11.16
CA SER A 202 7.98 -38.33 10.46
C SER A 202 6.58 -37.68 10.58
N ARG A 203 6.28 -37.08 11.73
CA ARG A 203 5.01 -36.34 11.95
C ARG A 203 4.89 -35.10 11.09
N PHE A 204 5.94 -34.28 11.03
CA PHE A 204 5.95 -33.08 10.17
C PHE A 204 5.82 -33.46 8.69
N TYR A 205 6.56 -34.47 8.24
CA TYR A 205 6.47 -34.96 6.86
C TYR A 205 5.07 -35.53 6.55
N ALA A 206 4.44 -36.22 7.49
CA ALA A 206 3.08 -36.72 7.34
C ALA A 206 2.08 -35.56 7.14
N LEU A 207 2.17 -34.51 7.94
CA LEU A 207 1.30 -33.32 7.80
C LEU A 207 1.48 -32.66 6.43
N ARG A 208 2.74 -32.52 5.95
CA ARG A 208 3.02 -31.92 4.61
C ARG A 208 2.45 -32.77 3.47
N LEU A 209 2.60 -34.09 3.55
CA LEU A 209 2.06 -35.01 2.54
C LEU A 209 0.52 -35.02 2.51
N LEU A 210 -0.12 -34.79 3.65
CA LEU A 210 -1.58 -34.67 3.71
C LEU A 210 -2.11 -33.39 3.04
N GLU A 211 -1.35 -32.30 3.07
CA GLU A 211 -1.71 -31.02 2.44
C GLU A 211 -1.58 -30.98 0.92
N ASP A 212 -1.13 -32.07 0.29
CA ASP A 212 -0.91 -32.18 -1.16
C ASP A 212 0.18 -31.22 -1.70
N ASP A 213 1.24 -30.97 -0.89
CA ASP A 213 2.40 -30.21 -1.32
C ASP A 213 3.22 -31.01 -2.35
N ALA A 214 2.84 -30.84 -3.63
CA ALA A 214 3.45 -31.56 -4.75
C ALA A 214 4.97 -31.29 -4.86
N LEU A 215 5.43 -30.09 -4.50
CA LEU A 215 6.85 -29.73 -4.54
C LEU A 215 7.61 -30.45 -3.42
N PHE A 216 7.02 -30.51 -2.23
CA PHE A 216 7.60 -31.22 -1.10
C PHE A 216 7.68 -32.72 -1.39
N PHE A 217 6.63 -33.33 -1.93
CA PHE A 217 6.59 -34.74 -2.32
C PHE A 217 7.64 -35.06 -3.39
N THR A 218 7.80 -34.21 -4.40
CA THR A 218 8.79 -34.41 -5.48
C THR A 218 10.21 -34.38 -4.94
N ARG A 219 10.54 -33.45 -4.05
CA ARG A 219 11.88 -33.35 -3.45
C ARG A 219 12.16 -34.49 -2.49
N PHE A 220 11.24 -34.75 -1.55
CA PHE A 220 11.38 -35.86 -0.62
C PHE A 220 11.42 -37.21 -1.33
N GLY A 221 10.61 -37.38 -2.37
CA GLY A 221 10.60 -38.61 -3.19
C GLY A 221 11.85 -38.84 -4.04
N ALA A 222 12.56 -37.77 -4.42
CA ALA A 222 13.79 -37.87 -5.18
C ALA A 222 14.94 -38.56 -4.42
N ASP A 223 14.94 -38.42 -3.08
CA ASP A 223 15.94 -39.03 -2.19
C ASP A 223 15.54 -40.43 -1.72
N LEU A 224 14.35 -40.90 -2.10
CA LEU A 224 13.82 -42.21 -1.69
C LEU A 224 14.07 -43.29 -2.75
N PRO A 225 14.27 -44.56 -2.33
CA PRO A 225 14.19 -45.69 -3.26
C PRO A 225 12.80 -45.76 -3.92
N ALA A 226 12.75 -46.04 -5.23
CA ALA A 226 11.49 -46.03 -6.00
C ALA A 226 10.35 -46.84 -5.37
N LEU A 227 10.64 -48.04 -4.85
CA LEU A 227 9.68 -48.88 -4.12
C LEU A 227 9.16 -48.24 -2.82
N ALA A 228 9.99 -47.46 -2.16
CA ALA A 228 9.61 -46.74 -0.94
C ALA A 228 8.69 -45.55 -1.26
N ALA A 229 8.99 -44.79 -2.31
CA ALA A 229 8.16 -43.69 -2.77
C ALA A 229 6.75 -44.16 -3.21
N GLU A 230 6.67 -45.28 -3.94
CA GLU A 230 5.41 -45.89 -4.35
C GLU A 230 4.60 -46.31 -3.13
N ARG A 231 5.24 -47.01 -2.17
CA ARG A 231 4.55 -47.47 -0.95
C ARG A 231 4.05 -46.29 -0.09
N ILE A 232 4.85 -45.22 0.05
CA ILE A 232 4.43 -44.01 0.77
C ILE A 232 3.26 -43.36 0.06
N GLY A 233 3.26 -43.30 -1.27
CA GLY A 233 2.15 -42.80 -2.07
C GLY A 233 0.84 -43.56 -1.81
N GLU A 234 0.87 -44.91 -1.78
CA GLU A 234 -0.29 -45.72 -1.45
C GLU A 234 -0.82 -45.51 -0.03
N VAL A 235 0.10 -45.38 0.94
CA VAL A 235 -0.26 -45.07 2.35
C VAL A 235 -0.83 -43.67 2.46
N CYS A 236 -0.31 -42.69 1.69
CA CYS A 236 -0.82 -41.32 1.66
C CYS A 236 -2.30 -41.27 1.17
N VAL A 237 -2.63 -42.01 0.12
CA VAL A 237 -4.03 -42.12 -0.36
C VAL A 237 -4.97 -42.68 0.75
N ARG A 238 -4.51 -43.71 1.47
CA ARG A 238 -5.27 -44.25 2.62
C ARG A 238 -5.41 -43.26 3.75
N ALA A 239 -4.33 -42.58 4.08
CA ALA A 239 -4.33 -41.56 5.14
C ALA A 239 -5.26 -40.40 4.81
N ARG A 240 -5.28 -39.92 3.56
CA ARG A 240 -6.23 -38.89 3.08
C ARG A 240 -7.70 -39.33 3.19
N ALA A 241 -8.02 -40.59 3.05
CA ALA A 241 -9.35 -41.07 3.27
C ALA A 241 -9.84 -40.91 4.73
N GLU A 242 -8.93 -40.91 5.72
CA GLU A 242 -9.24 -40.63 7.12
C GLU A 242 -9.62 -39.16 7.39
N LEU A 243 -9.24 -38.23 6.51
CA LEU A 243 -9.57 -36.82 6.65
C LEU A 243 -11.04 -36.50 6.40
N GLY A 244 -11.76 -37.37 5.62
CA GLY A 244 -13.16 -37.16 5.26
C GLY A 244 -13.34 -35.88 4.43
N GLU A 245 -14.11 -34.93 4.97
CA GLU A 245 -14.41 -33.66 4.29
C GLU A 245 -13.25 -32.60 4.45
N LEU A 246 -12.26 -32.87 5.28
CA LEU A 246 -11.13 -31.96 5.50
C LEU A 246 -10.10 -32.09 4.36
N THR A 247 -10.32 -31.40 3.25
CA THR A 247 -9.41 -31.39 2.09
C THR A 247 -9.04 -29.98 1.66
N GLY A 248 -7.88 -29.82 1.03
CA GLY A 248 -7.43 -28.52 0.49
C GLY A 248 -7.39 -27.41 1.55
N ASP A 249 -8.08 -26.31 1.28
CA ASP A 249 -8.10 -25.13 2.17
C ASP A 249 -8.70 -25.43 3.54
N ALA A 250 -9.71 -26.30 3.64
CA ALA A 250 -10.32 -26.69 4.91
C ALA A 250 -9.32 -27.43 5.83
N LEU A 251 -8.47 -28.26 5.26
CA LEU A 251 -7.39 -28.92 6.01
C LEU A 251 -6.36 -27.90 6.51
N ARG A 252 -5.92 -26.99 5.63
CA ARG A 252 -4.97 -25.94 5.99
C ARG A 252 -5.52 -25.02 7.10
N ASP A 253 -6.77 -24.61 7.01
CA ASP A 253 -7.45 -23.81 8.03
C ASP A 253 -7.52 -24.56 9.37
N ALA A 254 -7.78 -25.87 9.34
CA ALA A 254 -7.80 -26.68 10.53
C ALA A 254 -6.41 -26.82 11.20
N LEU A 255 -5.34 -26.97 10.42
CA LEU A 255 -3.97 -27.02 10.92
C LEU A 255 -3.53 -25.67 11.52
N VAL A 256 -3.74 -24.57 10.80
CA VAL A 256 -3.43 -23.23 11.27
C VAL A 256 -4.25 -22.87 12.52
N GLY A 257 -5.52 -23.26 12.54
CA GLY A 257 -6.41 -23.05 13.69
C GLY A 257 -5.91 -23.77 14.95
N ALA A 258 -5.45 -25.02 14.84
CA ALA A 258 -4.89 -25.78 15.95
C ALA A 258 -3.58 -25.15 16.48
N LEU A 259 -2.67 -24.76 15.58
CA LEU A 259 -1.44 -24.03 15.93
C LEU A 259 -1.73 -22.72 16.68
N SER A 260 -2.67 -21.92 16.18
CA SER A 260 -3.07 -20.66 16.79
C SER A 260 -3.74 -20.88 18.16
N ALA A 261 -4.58 -21.89 18.31
CA ALA A 261 -5.19 -22.24 19.59
C ALA A 261 -4.13 -22.65 20.62
N HIS A 262 -3.15 -23.45 20.22
CA HIS A 262 -2.04 -23.86 21.08
C HIS A 262 -1.15 -22.66 21.48
N ALA A 263 -0.80 -21.80 20.53
CA ALA A 263 -0.05 -20.56 20.78
C ALA A 263 -0.79 -19.65 21.77
N THR A 264 -2.12 -19.47 21.59
CA THR A 264 -2.96 -18.69 22.53
C THR A 264 -2.96 -19.29 23.93
N ALA A 265 -3.00 -20.63 24.06
CA ALA A 265 -2.92 -21.31 25.36
C ALA A 265 -1.57 -21.08 26.06
N LEU A 266 -0.46 -21.14 25.32
CA LEU A 266 0.88 -20.84 25.84
C LEU A 266 1.00 -19.39 26.31
N VAL A 267 0.50 -18.45 25.54
CA VAL A 267 0.50 -17.01 25.92
C VAL A 267 -0.28 -16.79 27.20
N ARG A 268 -1.43 -17.40 27.37
CA ARG A 268 -2.24 -17.30 28.61
C ARG A 268 -1.51 -17.82 29.84
N LEU A 269 -0.61 -18.77 29.69
CA LEU A 269 0.20 -19.33 30.78
C LEU A 269 1.33 -18.39 31.20
N CYS A 270 1.96 -17.68 30.25
CA CYS A 270 3.20 -16.93 30.48
C CYS A 270 3.07 -15.42 30.41
N GLU A 271 1.98 -14.87 29.86
CA GLU A 271 1.82 -13.43 29.67
C GLU A 271 0.87 -12.84 30.74
N ARG A 272 1.33 -11.80 31.40
CA ARG A 272 0.51 -10.92 32.24
C ARG A 272 0.53 -9.51 31.65
N ARG A 273 -0.63 -8.91 31.53
CA ARG A 273 -0.75 -7.53 31.05
C ARG A 273 -1.18 -6.61 32.16
N ASP A 274 -0.27 -5.76 32.60
CA ASP A 274 -0.57 -4.66 33.50
C ASP A 274 -1.00 -3.44 32.68
N GLU A 275 -2.30 -3.25 32.55
CA GLU A 275 -2.84 -2.12 31.78
C GLU A 275 -2.49 -0.79 32.43
N THR A 276 -1.61 -0.04 31.81
CA THR A 276 -1.33 1.34 32.19
C THR A 276 -2.52 2.26 31.87
N ALA A 277 -2.63 3.40 32.58
CA ALA A 277 -3.65 4.40 32.30
C ALA A 277 -3.62 4.91 30.86
N ALA A 278 -2.42 4.94 30.24
CA ALA A 278 -2.23 5.30 28.85
C ALA A 278 -2.87 4.29 27.89
N GLN A 279 -2.68 2.99 28.12
CA GLN A 279 -3.26 1.92 27.28
C GLN A 279 -4.80 1.88 27.41
N ARG A 280 -5.35 2.14 28.60
CA ARG A 280 -6.79 2.26 28.79
C ARG A 280 -7.38 3.43 27.97
N ARG A 281 -6.64 4.56 27.90
CA ARG A 281 -7.03 5.71 27.07
C ARG A 281 -6.97 5.34 25.59
N ASP A 282 -5.89 4.72 25.14
CA ASP A 282 -5.70 4.35 23.74
C ASP A 282 -6.77 3.34 23.29
N ARG A 283 -7.12 2.36 24.11
CA ARG A 283 -8.26 1.45 23.84
C ARG A 283 -9.61 2.17 23.74
N ARG A 284 -9.85 3.19 24.57
CA ARG A 284 -11.10 3.97 24.48
C ARG A 284 -11.14 4.76 23.19
N LEU A 285 -10.00 5.37 22.80
CA LEU A 285 -9.87 6.07 21.53
C LEU A 285 -10.03 5.10 20.36
N ASP A 286 -9.39 3.95 20.40
CA ASP A 286 -9.52 2.93 19.34
C ASP A 286 -10.96 2.45 19.20
N ARG A 287 -11.66 2.19 20.32
CA ARG A 287 -13.10 1.82 20.28
C ARG A 287 -13.96 2.89 19.60
N LEU A 288 -13.65 4.17 19.84
CA LEU A 288 -14.36 5.30 19.21
C LEU A 288 -14.02 5.39 17.71
N LEU A 289 -12.73 5.27 17.37
CA LEU A 289 -12.23 5.53 16.02
C LEU A 289 -12.34 4.32 15.08
N THR A 290 -12.41 3.09 15.60
CA THR A 290 -12.55 1.86 14.80
C THR A 290 -13.97 1.31 14.75
N SER A 291 -14.90 1.84 15.55
CA SER A 291 -16.33 1.49 15.46
C SER A 291 -16.93 2.04 14.17
N ARG A 292 -17.81 1.27 13.52
CA ARG A 292 -18.50 1.72 12.30
C ARG A 292 -19.44 2.89 12.55
N ALA A 293 -20.11 2.91 13.71
CA ALA A 293 -21.08 3.95 14.04
C ALA A 293 -20.43 5.30 14.32
N THR A 294 -19.26 5.32 14.94
CA THR A 294 -18.57 6.55 15.34
C THR A 294 -17.33 6.84 14.50
N GLY A 295 -16.60 5.82 14.06
CA GLY A 295 -15.37 5.97 13.28
C GLY A 295 -15.59 6.59 11.91
N ILE A 296 -16.65 6.18 11.17
CA ILE A 296 -16.96 6.75 9.85
C ILE A 296 -17.34 8.24 9.97
N PRO A 297 -18.26 8.68 10.84
CA PRO A 297 -18.54 10.10 11.03
C PRO A 297 -17.32 10.92 11.46
N VAL A 298 -16.51 10.41 12.39
CA VAL A 298 -15.27 11.08 12.82
C VAL A 298 -14.28 11.20 11.66
N MET A 299 -14.12 10.14 10.87
CA MET A 299 -13.28 10.15 9.68
C MET A 299 -13.74 11.21 8.68
N LEU A 300 -15.03 11.24 8.33
CA LEU A 300 -15.60 12.24 7.42
C LEU A 300 -15.45 13.67 7.94
N ALA A 301 -15.69 13.89 9.23
CA ALA A 301 -15.51 15.20 9.86
C ALA A 301 -14.04 15.64 9.81
N LEU A 302 -13.11 14.77 10.14
CA LEU A 302 -11.67 15.08 10.15
C LEU A 302 -11.13 15.36 8.75
N PHE A 303 -11.42 14.48 7.78
CA PHE A 303 -11.03 14.73 6.40
C PHE A 303 -11.72 15.95 5.79
N GLY A 304 -13.00 16.15 6.08
CA GLY A 304 -13.73 17.36 5.69
C GLY A 304 -13.08 18.63 6.24
N THR A 305 -12.67 18.62 7.51
CA THR A 305 -11.95 19.74 8.14
C THR A 305 -10.60 20.00 7.46
N ILE A 306 -9.83 18.93 7.15
CA ILE A 306 -8.54 19.07 6.47
C ILE A 306 -8.73 19.64 5.06
N LEU A 307 -9.70 19.14 4.32
CA LEU A 307 -10.00 19.64 2.97
C LEU A 307 -10.49 21.09 3.02
N TRP A 308 -11.38 21.41 3.95
CA TRP A 308 -11.84 22.80 4.14
C TRP A 308 -10.68 23.74 4.49
N LEU A 309 -9.86 23.36 5.46
CA LEU A 309 -8.68 24.14 5.84
C LEU A 309 -7.68 24.28 4.69
N THR A 310 -7.56 23.26 3.84
CA THR A 310 -6.68 23.28 2.67
C THR A 310 -7.20 24.27 1.62
N VAL A 311 -8.48 24.21 1.30
CA VAL A 311 -9.10 25.06 0.27
C VAL A 311 -9.15 26.52 0.76
N GLU A 312 -9.73 26.75 1.93
CA GLU A 312 -9.91 28.09 2.46
C GLU A 312 -8.58 28.73 2.88
N GLY A 313 -7.72 27.95 3.56
CA GLY A 313 -6.39 28.41 3.99
C GLY A 313 -5.44 28.71 2.85
N ALA A 314 -5.63 28.10 1.67
CA ALA A 314 -4.82 28.37 0.50
C ALA A 314 -5.21 29.65 -0.26
N ASN A 315 -6.43 30.16 -0.08
CA ASN A 315 -6.95 31.28 -0.88
C ASN A 315 -6.06 32.51 -0.79
N VAL A 316 -5.72 32.97 0.42
CA VAL A 316 -4.89 34.17 0.62
C VAL A 316 -3.44 33.96 0.09
N PRO A 317 -2.71 32.88 0.46
CA PRO A 317 -1.39 32.60 -0.07
C PRO A 317 -1.37 32.45 -1.61
N SER A 318 -2.39 31.82 -2.19
CA SER A 318 -2.49 31.65 -3.65
C SER A 318 -2.66 33.00 -4.36
N GLN A 319 -3.52 33.88 -3.84
CA GLN A 319 -3.70 35.23 -4.40
C GLN A 319 -2.43 36.08 -4.28
N LEU A 320 -1.75 36.01 -3.13
CA LEU A 320 -0.49 36.72 -2.93
C LEU A 320 0.58 36.24 -3.91
N LEU A 321 0.75 34.92 -4.02
CA LEU A 321 1.71 34.30 -4.92
C LEU A 321 1.37 34.58 -6.41
N SER A 322 0.11 34.55 -6.75
CA SER A 322 -0.40 34.93 -8.09
C SER A 322 0.01 36.37 -8.41
N ARG A 323 -0.32 37.34 -7.54
CA ARG A 323 0.06 38.74 -7.74
C ARG A 323 1.56 38.91 -7.91
N LEU A 324 2.36 38.22 -7.09
CA LEU A 324 3.83 38.27 -7.16
C LEU A 324 4.36 37.72 -8.49
N LEU A 325 3.87 36.56 -8.92
CA LEU A 325 4.32 35.91 -10.15
C LEU A 325 3.85 36.70 -11.40
N PHE A 326 2.58 37.16 -11.43
CA PHE A 326 2.10 37.93 -12.55
C PHE A 326 2.69 39.34 -12.63
N SER A 327 3.12 39.96 -11.52
CA SER A 327 3.82 41.25 -11.56
C SER A 327 5.19 41.14 -12.25
N ALA A 328 5.81 39.96 -12.31
CA ALA A 328 7.04 39.72 -13.03
C ALA A 328 6.85 39.55 -14.55
N GLN A 329 5.61 39.47 -15.04
CA GLN A 329 5.31 39.25 -16.46
C GLN A 329 5.74 40.43 -17.34
N GLU A 330 5.45 41.68 -16.95
CA GLU A 330 5.85 42.86 -17.71
C GLU A 330 7.38 43.10 -17.72
N PRO A 331 8.10 43.04 -16.57
CA PRO A 331 9.55 43.07 -16.61
C PRO A 331 10.18 41.99 -17.51
N LEU A 332 9.62 40.76 -17.49
CA LEU A 332 10.08 39.69 -18.36
C LEU A 332 9.80 39.99 -19.85
N ARG A 333 8.66 40.62 -20.16
CA ARG A 333 8.32 41.06 -21.51
C ARG A 333 9.27 42.12 -22.04
N GLU A 334 9.68 43.07 -21.17
CA GLU A 334 10.68 44.09 -21.50
C GLU A 334 12.06 43.45 -21.70
N LEU A 335 12.48 42.55 -20.82
CA LEU A 335 13.76 41.83 -20.92
C LEU A 335 13.88 41.06 -22.24
N LEU A 336 12.77 40.50 -22.72
CA LEU A 336 12.67 39.74 -23.98
C LEU A 336 12.26 40.60 -25.19
N ALA A 337 12.40 41.95 -25.09
CA ALA A 337 12.02 42.89 -26.17
C ALA A 337 12.82 42.69 -27.48
N PHE A 338 14.01 42.05 -27.37
CA PHE A 338 14.85 41.71 -28.54
C PHE A 338 14.29 40.61 -29.40
N LEU A 339 13.30 39.83 -28.91
CA LEU A 339 12.61 38.79 -29.68
C LEU A 339 11.45 39.36 -30.52
N SER A 340 11.11 38.68 -31.62
CA SER A 340 9.91 39.04 -32.37
C SER A 340 8.64 38.98 -31.50
N PRO A 341 7.62 39.78 -31.78
CA PRO A 341 6.40 39.84 -30.96
C PRO A 341 5.75 38.48 -30.73
N PHE A 342 5.77 37.61 -31.73
CA PHE A 342 5.24 36.25 -31.66
C PHE A 342 5.99 35.38 -30.63
N TRP A 343 7.32 35.29 -30.72
CA TRP A 343 8.11 34.47 -29.82
C TRP A 343 8.16 35.04 -28.38
N ARG A 344 8.12 36.38 -28.26
CA ARG A 344 7.98 37.05 -26.98
C ARG A 344 6.66 36.69 -26.31
N GLY A 345 5.52 36.73 -27.05
CA GLY A 345 4.24 36.27 -26.57
C GLY A 345 4.24 34.78 -26.21
N ALA A 346 4.85 33.92 -27.02
CA ALA A 346 4.93 32.49 -26.76
C ALA A 346 5.68 32.16 -25.45
N LEU A 347 6.76 32.87 -25.15
CA LEU A 347 7.54 32.67 -23.94
C LEU A 347 6.88 33.32 -22.71
N VAL A 348 6.35 34.53 -22.83
CA VAL A 348 5.80 35.28 -21.69
C VAL A 348 4.33 34.94 -21.46
N ASP A 349 3.47 35.07 -22.50
CA ASP A 349 2.03 34.86 -22.33
C ASP A 349 1.62 33.39 -22.48
N GLY A 350 2.43 32.58 -23.16
CA GLY A 350 2.26 31.13 -23.23
C GLY A 350 2.92 30.42 -22.04
N MET A 351 4.25 30.30 -22.09
CA MET A 351 5.01 29.46 -21.17
C MET A 351 5.03 30.02 -19.73
N TYR A 352 5.47 31.29 -19.56
CA TYR A 352 5.59 31.85 -18.22
C TYR A 352 4.24 32.05 -17.53
N ARG A 353 3.23 32.56 -18.22
CA ARG A 353 1.88 32.77 -17.67
C ARG A 353 1.26 31.46 -17.20
N THR A 354 1.34 30.39 -17.99
CA THR A 354 0.86 29.05 -17.60
C THR A 354 1.62 28.53 -16.38
N LEU A 355 2.94 28.73 -16.35
CA LEU A 355 3.77 28.33 -15.23
C LEU A 355 3.40 29.07 -13.94
N ALA A 356 3.26 30.41 -14.03
CA ALA A 356 2.86 31.27 -12.91
C ALA A 356 1.48 30.85 -12.36
N TRP A 357 0.54 30.54 -13.25
CA TRP A 357 -0.76 30.03 -12.88
C TRP A 357 -0.67 28.70 -12.11
N VAL A 358 -0.03 27.69 -12.68
CA VAL A 358 0.11 26.37 -12.06
C VAL A 358 0.79 26.45 -10.71
N VAL A 359 1.88 27.23 -10.59
CA VAL A 359 2.61 27.39 -9.32
C VAL A 359 1.74 28.10 -8.26
N SER A 360 1.05 29.17 -8.62
CA SER A 360 0.23 29.95 -7.69
C SER A 360 -0.97 29.19 -7.16
N VAL A 361 -1.58 28.33 -7.97
CA VAL A 361 -2.77 27.56 -7.60
C VAL A 361 -2.39 26.25 -6.90
N MET A 362 -1.29 25.58 -7.28
CA MET A 362 -0.92 24.29 -6.71
C MET A 362 -0.11 24.38 -5.41
N LEU A 363 0.84 25.30 -5.33
CA LEU A 363 1.81 25.30 -4.21
C LEU A 363 1.17 25.53 -2.84
N PRO A 364 0.28 26.54 -2.61
CA PRO A 364 -0.27 26.80 -1.29
C PRO A 364 -1.16 25.67 -0.75
N PRO A 365 -2.13 25.12 -1.52
CA PRO A 365 -2.92 23.98 -1.05
C PRO A 365 -2.05 22.76 -0.70
N MET A 366 -1.02 22.46 -1.50
CA MET A 366 -0.12 21.35 -1.23
C MET A 366 0.71 21.59 0.04
N ALA A 367 1.17 22.83 0.27
CA ALA A 367 1.92 23.21 1.45
C ALA A 367 1.10 23.12 2.74
N ILE A 368 -0.22 23.17 2.67
CA ILE A 368 -1.14 22.97 3.81
C ILE A 368 -1.52 21.49 3.95
N PHE A 369 -1.93 20.86 2.87
CA PHE A 369 -2.46 19.49 2.89
C PHE A 369 -1.40 18.47 3.32
N PHE A 370 -0.20 18.49 2.74
CA PHE A 370 0.79 17.47 3.03
C PHE A 370 1.27 17.45 4.50
N PRO A 371 1.57 18.59 5.15
CA PRO A 371 1.87 18.59 6.57
C PRO A 371 0.74 18.04 7.44
N LEU A 372 -0.51 18.46 7.19
CA LEU A 372 -1.67 17.99 7.94
C LEU A 372 -1.87 16.49 7.77
N PHE A 373 -1.76 15.99 6.55
CA PHE A 373 -1.90 14.56 6.26
C PHE A 373 -0.76 13.74 6.90
N THR A 374 0.49 14.21 6.80
CA THR A 374 1.65 13.55 7.44
C THR A 374 1.53 13.57 8.97
N LEU A 375 0.95 14.63 9.53
CA LEU A 375 0.65 14.68 10.96
C LEU A 375 -0.32 13.59 11.39
N LEU A 376 -1.38 13.34 10.62
CA LEU A 376 -2.32 12.23 10.88
C LEU A 376 -1.65 10.85 10.74
N GLU A 377 -0.73 10.72 9.80
CA GLU A 377 0.09 9.52 9.61
C GLU A 377 0.96 9.26 10.84
N ASP A 378 1.71 10.26 11.30
CA ASP A 378 2.62 10.17 12.45
C ASP A 378 1.88 9.88 13.77
N VAL A 379 0.70 10.48 13.99
CA VAL A 379 -0.15 10.19 15.15
C VAL A 379 -0.65 8.75 15.14
N GLY A 380 -0.65 8.08 13.97
CA GLY A 380 -1.15 6.71 13.81
C GLY A 380 -2.66 6.64 13.54
N TYR A 381 -3.29 7.74 13.10
CA TYR A 381 -4.73 7.76 12.78
C TYR A 381 -5.03 7.01 11.48
N LEU A 382 -4.18 7.14 10.46
CA LEU A 382 -4.43 6.53 9.14
C LEU A 382 -4.59 5.01 9.17
N PRO A 383 -3.83 4.21 9.95
CA PRO A 383 -4.10 2.78 10.12
C PRO A 383 -5.51 2.47 10.63
N ARG A 384 -6.11 3.33 11.48
CA ARG A 384 -7.49 3.17 11.98
C ARG A 384 -8.51 3.38 10.87
N VAL A 385 -8.27 4.35 9.99
CA VAL A 385 -9.08 4.56 8.77
C VAL A 385 -9.04 3.33 7.88
N ALA A 386 -7.85 2.78 7.62
CA ALA A 386 -7.70 1.56 6.84
C ALA A 386 -8.49 0.39 7.46
N PHE A 387 -8.41 0.22 8.76
CA PHE A 387 -9.14 -0.83 9.48
C PHE A 387 -10.66 -0.71 9.35
N VAL A 388 -11.21 0.50 9.47
CA VAL A 388 -12.66 0.74 9.33
C VAL A 388 -13.16 0.41 7.93
N LEU A 389 -12.37 0.76 6.91
CA LEU A 389 -12.73 0.60 5.51
C LEU A 389 -12.33 -0.76 4.92
N ASP A 390 -11.49 -1.55 5.60
CA ASP A 390 -10.93 -2.81 5.11
C ASP A 390 -11.99 -3.76 4.57
N ARG A 391 -13.11 -3.98 5.31
CA ARG A 391 -14.18 -4.86 4.85
C ARG A 391 -14.85 -4.42 3.54
N CYS A 392 -14.89 -3.11 3.28
CA CYS A 392 -15.45 -2.60 2.03
C CYS A 392 -14.52 -2.89 0.87
N PHE A 393 -13.22 -2.70 1.08
CA PHE A 393 -12.20 -2.98 0.06
C PHE A 393 -11.98 -4.47 -0.17
N ALA A 394 -11.98 -5.29 0.88
CA ALA A 394 -11.89 -6.76 0.78
C ALA A 394 -13.03 -7.34 -0.07
N ARG A 395 -14.27 -6.86 0.10
CA ARG A 395 -15.41 -7.27 -0.76
C ARG A 395 -15.25 -6.85 -2.22
N ALA A 396 -14.47 -5.81 -2.49
CA ALA A 396 -14.12 -5.39 -3.84
C ALA A 396 -12.89 -6.13 -4.40
N GLY A 397 -12.33 -7.11 -3.69
CA GLY A 397 -11.11 -7.84 -4.08
C GLY A 397 -9.85 -6.98 -4.05
N ALA A 398 -9.85 -5.95 -3.20
CA ALA A 398 -8.77 -4.99 -3.02
C ALA A 398 -8.30 -4.96 -1.56
N HIS A 399 -7.11 -4.44 -1.32
CA HIS A 399 -6.50 -4.39 0.00
C HIS A 399 -7.01 -3.19 0.82
N GLY A 400 -7.26 -3.36 2.13
CA GLY A 400 -7.71 -2.28 3.01
C GLY A 400 -6.80 -1.05 3.05
N ARG A 401 -5.48 -1.23 2.88
CA ARG A 401 -4.51 -0.12 2.75
C ARG A 401 -4.75 0.76 1.51
N GLN A 402 -5.53 0.30 0.52
CA GLN A 402 -5.93 1.13 -0.62
C GLN A 402 -6.73 2.36 -0.18
N SER A 403 -7.46 2.28 0.93
CA SER A 403 -8.15 3.44 1.51
C SER A 403 -7.20 4.58 1.86
N LEU A 404 -6.00 4.26 2.34
CA LEU A 404 -4.97 5.25 2.66
C LEU A 404 -4.44 5.93 1.39
N THR A 405 -4.18 5.14 0.35
CA THR A 405 -3.69 5.68 -0.93
C THR A 405 -4.75 6.53 -1.62
N MET A 406 -6.04 6.21 -1.47
CA MET A 406 -7.14 7.05 -1.92
C MET A 406 -7.21 8.37 -1.15
N CYS A 407 -7.06 8.34 0.17
CA CYS A 407 -7.01 9.56 0.99
C CYS A 407 -5.83 10.47 0.58
N MET A 408 -4.66 9.88 0.30
CA MET A 408 -3.53 10.61 -0.29
C MET A 408 -3.86 11.18 -1.67
N GLY A 409 -4.62 10.43 -2.48
CA GLY A 409 -5.10 10.80 -3.80
C GLY A 409 -5.99 12.04 -3.81
N LEU A 410 -6.81 12.26 -2.77
CA LEU A 410 -7.61 13.49 -2.59
C LEU A 410 -6.74 14.75 -2.54
N GLY A 411 -5.53 14.66 -1.98
CA GLY A 411 -4.56 15.74 -2.06
C GLY A 411 -3.88 15.81 -3.41
N CYS A 412 -3.26 14.70 -3.83
CA CYS A 412 -2.56 14.58 -5.10
C CYS A 412 -2.51 13.12 -5.55
N ASN A 413 -3.03 12.81 -6.74
CA ASN A 413 -3.02 11.45 -7.28
C ASN A 413 -1.61 10.88 -7.47
N ALA A 414 -0.62 11.71 -7.82
CA ALA A 414 0.78 11.25 -7.89
C ALA A 414 1.31 10.76 -6.54
N CYS A 415 0.92 11.43 -5.44
CA CYS A 415 1.26 10.98 -4.09
C CYS A 415 0.50 9.72 -3.70
N GLY A 416 -0.78 9.60 -4.07
CA GLY A 416 -1.56 8.39 -3.89
C GLY A 416 -0.93 7.18 -4.58
N VAL A 417 -0.50 7.32 -5.83
CA VAL A 417 0.21 6.27 -6.59
C VAL A 417 1.53 5.88 -5.92
N THR A 418 2.33 6.85 -5.49
CA THR A 418 3.57 6.57 -4.73
C THR A 418 3.26 5.89 -3.39
N GLY A 419 2.17 6.30 -2.73
CA GLY A 419 1.70 5.70 -1.48
C GLY A 419 1.32 4.23 -1.60
N CYS A 420 1.00 3.74 -2.80
CA CYS A 420 0.68 2.32 -3.02
C CYS A 420 1.83 1.36 -2.68
N ARG A 421 3.05 1.87 -2.47
CA ARG A 421 4.20 1.07 -1.98
C ARG A 421 3.96 0.41 -0.63
N ILE A 422 3.01 0.92 0.17
CA ILE A 422 2.62 0.33 1.46
C ILE A 422 1.85 -0.99 1.31
N ILE A 423 1.39 -1.31 0.10
CA ILE A 423 0.66 -2.54 -0.20
C ILE A 423 1.68 -3.60 -0.60
N ASP A 424 1.75 -4.68 0.17
CA ASP A 424 2.75 -5.73 0.01
C ASP A 424 2.51 -6.57 -1.26
N SER A 425 1.26 -6.95 -1.52
CA SER A 425 0.86 -7.73 -2.70
C SER A 425 1.07 -6.93 -4.00
N PRO A 426 1.90 -7.40 -4.95
CA PRO A 426 2.12 -6.70 -6.23
C PRO A 426 0.84 -6.53 -7.04
N ARG A 427 -0.07 -7.53 -7.00
CA ARG A 427 -1.37 -7.51 -7.69
C ARG A 427 -2.26 -6.41 -7.13
N GLU A 428 -2.45 -6.37 -5.82
CA GLU A 428 -3.32 -5.41 -5.14
C GLU A 428 -2.75 -3.99 -5.21
N ARG A 429 -1.42 -3.88 -5.15
CA ARG A 429 -0.69 -2.62 -5.38
C ARG A 429 -1.00 -2.07 -6.77
N LEU A 430 -1.00 -2.93 -7.79
CA LEU A 430 -1.31 -2.52 -9.15
C LEU A 430 -2.77 -2.09 -9.30
N ILE A 431 -3.74 -2.82 -8.71
CA ILE A 431 -5.15 -2.40 -8.67
C ILE A 431 -5.27 -1.01 -8.03
N ALA A 432 -4.63 -0.80 -6.89
CA ALA A 432 -4.65 0.47 -6.18
C ALA A 432 -4.06 1.62 -7.03
N MET A 433 -2.94 1.39 -7.72
CA MET A 433 -2.32 2.38 -8.61
C MET A 433 -3.23 2.74 -9.79
N LEU A 434 -3.87 1.75 -10.43
CA LEU A 434 -4.73 1.96 -11.61
C LEU A 434 -6.03 2.70 -11.26
N THR A 435 -6.57 2.47 -10.07
CA THR A 435 -7.84 3.06 -9.64
C THR A 435 -7.68 4.37 -8.87
N ASN A 436 -6.47 4.74 -8.46
CA ASN A 436 -6.23 5.94 -7.66
C ASN A 436 -6.67 7.24 -8.37
N SER A 437 -6.58 7.30 -9.70
CA SER A 437 -6.97 8.46 -10.50
C SER A 437 -8.50 8.66 -10.63
N LEU A 438 -9.31 7.68 -10.20
CA LEU A 438 -10.76 7.81 -10.09
C LEU A 438 -11.19 8.68 -8.89
N VAL A 439 -10.27 8.92 -7.96
CA VAL A 439 -10.49 9.83 -6.83
C VAL A 439 -10.10 11.25 -7.25
N PRO A 440 -10.98 12.26 -7.09
CA PRO A 440 -10.66 13.63 -7.45
C PRO A 440 -9.55 14.18 -6.56
N CYS A 441 -8.51 14.73 -7.17
CA CYS A 441 -7.44 15.41 -6.45
C CYS A 441 -7.75 16.90 -6.25
N ASN A 442 -6.96 17.57 -5.43
CA ASN A 442 -7.12 18.99 -5.15
C ASN A 442 -7.18 19.86 -6.41
N GLY A 443 -6.43 19.52 -7.46
CA GLY A 443 -6.46 20.26 -8.73
C GLY A 443 -7.76 20.13 -9.53
N ARG A 444 -8.63 19.19 -9.19
CA ARG A 444 -9.98 19.08 -9.78
C ARG A 444 -11.04 19.86 -9.01
N PHE A 445 -10.81 20.14 -7.72
CA PHE A 445 -11.79 20.81 -6.88
C PHE A 445 -12.19 22.21 -7.35
N PRO A 446 -11.29 23.09 -7.82
CA PRO A 446 -11.70 24.42 -8.33
C PRO A 446 -12.73 24.32 -9.44
N LEU A 447 -12.52 23.46 -10.43
CA LEU A 447 -13.47 23.23 -11.52
C LEU A 447 -14.79 22.66 -11.00
N LEU A 448 -14.76 21.65 -10.13
CA LEU A 448 -15.97 21.04 -9.54
C LEU A 448 -16.77 22.07 -8.75
N ILE A 449 -16.12 22.83 -7.87
CA ILE A 449 -16.77 23.86 -7.04
C ILE A 449 -17.40 24.94 -7.94
N THR A 450 -16.65 25.42 -8.93
CA THR A 450 -17.15 26.45 -9.87
C THR A 450 -18.39 25.99 -10.63
N LEU A 451 -18.39 24.76 -11.17
CA LEU A 451 -19.55 24.22 -11.89
C LEU A 451 -20.74 23.98 -10.97
N LEU A 452 -20.51 23.39 -9.80
CA LEU A 452 -21.57 23.17 -8.81
C LEU A 452 -22.21 24.50 -8.36
N THR A 453 -21.40 25.52 -8.11
CA THR A 453 -21.88 26.85 -7.68
C THR A 453 -22.62 27.56 -8.82
N ALA A 454 -22.12 27.48 -10.05
CA ALA A 454 -22.73 28.16 -11.20
C ALA A 454 -24.08 27.54 -11.63
N PHE A 455 -24.22 26.22 -11.57
CA PHE A 455 -25.38 25.53 -12.16
C PHE A 455 -26.32 24.85 -11.16
N LEU A 456 -25.83 24.36 -10.00
CA LEU A 456 -26.65 23.60 -9.05
C LEU A 456 -27.12 24.37 -7.82
N SER A 457 -26.39 25.39 -7.36
CA SER A 457 -26.64 25.92 -6.03
C SER A 457 -27.52 27.16 -5.97
N GLY A 458 -27.86 27.79 -7.10
CA GLY A 458 -28.57 29.07 -7.01
C GLY A 458 -27.87 29.98 -5.99
N GLU A 459 -28.60 30.57 -5.06
CA GLU A 459 -28.04 31.39 -3.96
C GLU A 459 -27.65 30.56 -2.71
N ALA A 460 -27.88 29.24 -2.69
CA ALA A 460 -27.66 28.41 -1.50
C ALA A 460 -26.29 27.70 -1.51
N MET A 461 -25.35 28.19 -0.74
CA MET A 461 -24.02 27.61 -0.49
C MET A 461 -24.06 26.14 -0.01
N LEU A 462 -25.15 25.70 0.63
CA LEU A 462 -25.41 24.32 1.02
C LEU A 462 -25.50 23.36 -0.17
N GLY A 463 -26.02 23.80 -1.33
CA GLY A 463 -26.17 22.96 -2.52
C GLY A 463 -24.82 22.56 -3.14
N ALA A 464 -23.86 23.47 -3.23
CA ALA A 464 -22.53 23.20 -3.76
C ALA A 464 -21.75 22.22 -2.85
N SER A 465 -21.83 22.39 -1.53
CA SER A 465 -21.18 21.51 -0.57
C SER A 465 -21.77 20.09 -0.61
N ALA A 466 -23.09 19.97 -0.71
CA ALA A 466 -23.77 18.68 -0.87
C ALA A 466 -23.40 18.00 -2.20
N GLY A 467 -23.34 18.76 -3.29
CA GLY A 467 -22.89 18.28 -4.61
C GLY A 467 -21.45 17.78 -4.61
N LEU A 468 -20.55 18.49 -3.91
CA LEU A 468 -19.16 18.06 -3.77
C LEU A 468 -19.06 16.76 -2.96
N LEU A 469 -19.80 16.67 -1.86
CA LEU A 469 -19.84 15.44 -1.05
C LEU A 469 -20.40 14.26 -1.86
N ALA A 470 -21.48 14.49 -2.62
CA ALA A 470 -22.06 13.48 -3.50
C ALA A 470 -21.04 13.01 -4.57
N SER A 471 -20.27 13.94 -5.14
CA SER A 471 -19.20 13.64 -6.09
C SER A 471 -18.08 12.80 -5.48
N LEU A 472 -17.69 13.06 -4.22
CA LEU A 472 -16.70 12.26 -3.49
C LEU A 472 -17.21 10.84 -3.21
N VAL A 473 -18.46 10.71 -2.74
CA VAL A 473 -19.09 9.40 -2.50
C VAL A 473 -19.19 8.60 -3.78
N LEU A 474 -19.62 9.24 -4.88
CA LEU A 474 -19.68 8.62 -6.21
C LEU A 474 -18.30 8.11 -6.66
N SER A 475 -17.25 8.91 -6.46
CA SER A 475 -15.87 8.52 -6.80
C SER A 475 -15.40 7.30 -6.01
N VAL A 476 -15.71 7.22 -4.73
CA VAL A 476 -15.40 6.04 -3.90
C VAL A 476 -16.16 4.81 -4.40
N CYS A 477 -17.45 4.93 -4.67
CA CYS A 477 -18.27 3.84 -5.19
C CYS A 477 -17.75 3.32 -6.53
N VAL A 478 -17.43 4.23 -7.46
CA VAL A 478 -16.87 3.86 -8.78
C VAL A 478 -15.49 3.21 -8.63
N THR A 479 -14.65 3.72 -7.74
CA THR A 479 -13.34 3.11 -7.46
C THR A 479 -13.48 1.68 -6.94
N LEU A 480 -14.39 1.40 -6.01
CA LEU A 480 -14.65 0.05 -5.51
C LEU A 480 -15.21 -0.87 -6.62
N LEU A 481 -16.11 -0.35 -7.45
CA LEU A 481 -16.68 -1.10 -8.57
C LEU A 481 -15.59 -1.48 -9.59
N VAL A 482 -14.76 -0.53 -9.97
CA VAL A 482 -13.65 -0.74 -10.92
C VAL A 482 -12.58 -1.65 -10.33
N SER A 483 -12.25 -1.53 -9.03
CA SER A 483 -11.35 -2.45 -8.34
C SER A 483 -11.88 -3.90 -8.38
N ARG A 484 -13.19 -4.08 -8.14
CA ARG A 484 -13.86 -5.39 -8.24
C ARG A 484 -13.81 -5.93 -9.68
N LEU A 485 -14.06 -5.09 -10.66
CA LEU A 485 -14.01 -5.48 -12.07
C LEU A 485 -12.59 -5.90 -12.48
N LEU A 486 -11.56 -5.15 -12.10
CA LEU A 486 -10.16 -5.49 -12.35
C LEU A 486 -9.77 -6.81 -11.67
N SER A 487 -10.19 -7.00 -10.42
CA SER A 487 -9.94 -8.23 -9.66
C SER A 487 -10.61 -9.45 -10.27
N ALA A 488 -11.79 -9.29 -10.86
CA ALA A 488 -12.54 -10.38 -11.51
C ALA A 488 -12.05 -10.69 -12.95
N THR A 489 -11.41 -9.74 -13.63
CA THR A 489 -11.07 -9.85 -15.06
C THR A 489 -9.56 -9.89 -15.31
N LEU A 490 -8.91 -8.72 -15.33
CA LEU A 490 -7.51 -8.54 -15.75
C LEU A 490 -6.48 -9.01 -14.70
N LEU A 491 -6.80 -8.86 -13.42
CA LEU A 491 -5.90 -9.12 -12.28
C LEU A 491 -6.53 -10.16 -11.35
N ARG A 492 -6.88 -11.33 -11.90
CA ARG A 492 -7.44 -12.45 -11.14
C ARG A 492 -6.45 -12.95 -10.09
N GLY A 493 -6.96 -13.37 -8.94
CA GLY A 493 -6.20 -13.96 -7.84
C GLY A 493 -6.92 -13.74 -6.51
N GLU A 494 -6.48 -14.46 -5.49
CA GLU A 494 -7.01 -14.31 -4.13
C GLU A 494 -6.52 -13.02 -3.49
N SER A 495 -7.35 -12.43 -2.63
CA SER A 495 -6.94 -11.29 -1.82
C SER A 495 -6.03 -11.79 -0.70
N SER A 496 -4.92 -11.07 -0.47
CA SER A 496 -4.03 -11.40 0.64
C SER A 496 -4.77 -11.28 1.97
N ALA A 497 -4.69 -12.31 2.81
CA ALA A 497 -5.20 -12.24 4.18
C ALA A 497 -4.34 -11.25 4.97
N PHE A 498 -4.93 -10.15 5.42
CA PHE A 498 -4.22 -9.09 6.11
C PHE A 498 -4.66 -8.99 7.57
N SER A 499 -3.74 -9.23 8.49
CA SER A 499 -3.91 -8.87 9.90
C SER A 499 -3.33 -7.47 10.12
N LEU A 500 -4.20 -6.47 10.25
CA LEU A 500 -3.78 -5.10 10.55
C LEU A 500 -3.46 -4.96 12.04
N GLU A 501 -2.19 -4.93 12.40
CA GLU A 501 -1.78 -4.49 13.72
C GLU A 501 -1.88 -2.96 13.79
N LEU A 502 -2.69 -2.46 14.72
CA LEU A 502 -2.83 -1.02 14.94
C LEU A 502 -1.60 -0.50 15.71
N PRO A 503 -0.77 0.36 15.12
CA PRO A 503 0.38 0.92 15.81
C PRO A 503 -0.07 1.79 16.99
N PRO A 504 0.71 1.88 18.09
CA PRO A 504 0.38 2.75 19.20
C PRO A 504 0.35 4.21 18.78
N TYR A 505 -0.47 5.02 19.47
CA TYR A 505 -0.47 6.47 19.23
C TYR A 505 0.87 7.08 19.61
N ARG A 506 1.41 7.89 18.72
CA ARG A 506 2.70 8.57 18.90
C ARG A 506 2.47 10.07 19.01
N ARG A 507 3.29 10.75 19.82
CA ARG A 507 3.32 12.22 19.82
C ARG A 507 4.07 12.67 18.54
N PRO A 508 3.42 13.44 17.65
CA PRO A 508 4.05 13.85 16.39
C PRO A 508 5.18 14.85 16.65
N ARG A 509 6.25 14.72 15.91
CA ARG A 509 7.36 15.70 15.92
C ARG A 509 7.06 16.79 14.90
N VAL A 510 6.19 17.73 15.27
CA VAL A 510 5.61 18.75 14.36
C VAL A 510 6.65 19.44 13.49
N GLY A 511 7.79 19.88 14.06
CA GLY A 511 8.85 20.56 13.29
C GLY A 511 9.47 19.68 12.21
N GLN A 512 9.79 18.41 12.50
CA GLN A 512 10.32 17.47 11.51
C GLN A 512 9.29 17.14 10.42
N VAL A 513 8.03 16.98 10.83
CA VAL A 513 6.93 16.70 9.90
C VAL A 513 6.76 17.85 8.91
N LEU A 514 6.74 19.10 9.39
CA LEU A 514 6.61 20.30 8.55
C LEU A 514 7.75 20.40 7.53
N VAL A 515 9.00 20.32 7.98
CA VAL A 515 10.17 20.44 7.10
C VAL A 515 10.18 19.32 6.05
N ARG A 516 9.97 18.08 6.48
CA ARG A 516 10.00 16.91 5.59
C ARG A 516 8.85 16.94 4.57
N SER A 517 7.64 17.34 4.99
CA SER A 517 6.49 17.43 4.08
C SER A 517 6.67 18.52 3.03
N LEU A 518 7.19 19.69 3.43
CA LEU A 518 7.43 20.79 2.51
C LEU A 518 8.55 20.48 1.51
N LEU A 519 9.69 19.97 1.97
CA LEU A 519 10.85 19.73 1.11
C LEU A 519 10.66 18.47 0.25
N ASP A 520 10.36 17.33 0.87
CA ASP A 520 10.37 16.03 0.17
C ASP A 520 9.11 15.81 -0.69
N ARG A 521 7.96 16.36 -0.27
CA ARG A 521 6.70 16.14 -0.99
C ARG A 521 6.29 17.34 -1.83
N THR A 522 6.20 18.54 -1.26
CA THR A 522 5.68 19.72 -1.97
C THR A 522 6.61 20.19 -3.06
N VAL A 523 7.91 20.42 -2.76
CA VAL A 523 8.90 20.90 -3.74
C VAL A 523 9.11 19.89 -4.86
N PHE A 524 9.15 18.61 -4.52
CA PHE A 524 9.35 17.53 -5.50
C PHE A 524 8.19 17.40 -6.51
N VAL A 525 6.94 17.49 -6.03
CA VAL A 525 5.75 17.45 -6.91
C VAL A 525 5.66 18.72 -7.73
N LEU A 526 5.96 19.87 -7.13
CA LEU A 526 5.99 21.15 -7.84
C LEU A 526 7.01 21.14 -8.97
N GLY A 527 8.24 20.65 -8.73
CA GLY A 527 9.27 20.55 -9.76
C GLY A 527 8.82 19.73 -10.97
N ARG A 528 8.09 18.62 -10.74
CA ARG A 528 7.48 17.84 -11.82
C ARG A 528 6.36 18.57 -12.55
N ALA A 529 5.51 19.30 -11.82
CA ALA A 529 4.44 20.08 -12.43
C ALA A 529 5.00 21.17 -13.34
N VAL A 530 6.04 21.89 -12.91
CA VAL A 530 6.73 22.91 -13.69
C VAL A 530 7.32 22.36 -14.98
N THR A 531 7.98 21.20 -14.95
CA THR A 531 8.60 20.58 -16.14
C THR A 531 7.57 20.17 -17.20
N VAL A 532 6.33 19.93 -16.81
CA VAL A 532 5.25 19.56 -17.74
C VAL A 532 4.42 20.79 -18.16
N ALA A 533 4.22 21.74 -17.24
CA ALA A 533 3.40 22.94 -17.51
C ALA A 533 4.06 23.92 -18.48
N ALA A 534 5.38 24.09 -18.43
CA ALA A 534 6.09 25.03 -19.29
C ALA A 534 5.96 24.71 -20.79
N PRO A 535 6.27 23.49 -21.29
CA PRO A 535 6.06 23.16 -22.70
C PRO A 535 4.59 23.14 -23.09
N ALA A 536 3.70 22.80 -22.17
CA ALA A 536 2.27 22.82 -22.45
C ALA A 536 1.73 24.23 -22.64
N GLY A 537 2.19 25.20 -21.83
CA GLY A 537 1.83 26.60 -22.00
C GLY A 537 2.26 27.15 -23.36
N LEU A 538 3.45 26.76 -23.83
CA LEU A 538 3.92 27.06 -25.17
C LEU A 538 2.98 26.46 -26.23
N LEU A 539 2.60 25.18 -26.10
CA LEU A 539 1.68 24.52 -27.04
C LEU A 539 0.31 25.20 -27.08
N ILE A 540 -0.24 25.52 -25.90
CA ILE A 540 -1.55 26.22 -25.79
C ILE A 540 -1.50 27.59 -26.50
N TYR A 541 -0.43 28.36 -26.31
CA TYR A 541 -0.23 29.61 -26.97
C TYR A 541 -0.16 29.47 -28.50
N LEU A 542 0.61 28.49 -28.98
CA LEU A 542 0.73 28.21 -30.40
C LEU A 542 -0.63 27.82 -31.00
N MET A 543 -1.40 26.98 -30.35
CA MET A 543 -2.73 26.58 -30.81
C MET A 543 -3.73 27.75 -30.83
N GLY A 544 -3.63 28.67 -29.88
CA GLY A 544 -4.50 29.85 -29.79
C GLY A 544 -4.14 30.97 -30.79
N ASN A 545 -2.87 31.08 -31.18
CA ASN A 545 -2.38 32.21 -32.00
C ASN A 545 -1.92 31.84 -33.41
N CYS A 546 -1.73 30.53 -33.70
CA CYS A 546 -1.50 30.10 -35.09
C CYS A 546 -2.83 29.84 -35.79
N THR A 547 -3.01 30.48 -36.92
CA THR A 547 -4.19 30.33 -37.79
C THR A 547 -3.89 29.46 -39.01
N VAL A 548 -4.84 28.62 -39.39
CA VAL A 548 -4.85 27.90 -40.65
C VAL A 548 -6.13 28.30 -41.40
N GLY A 549 -5.98 29.06 -42.48
CA GLY A 549 -7.11 29.78 -43.09
C GLY A 549 -7.61 30.89 -42.16
N ASP A 550 -8.93 30.97 -41.97
CA ASP A 550 -9.59 32.03 -41.19
C ASP A 550 -9.79 31.67 -39.70
N THR A 551 -9.35 30.48 -39.27
CA THR A 551 -9.59 29.98 -37.90
C THR A 551 -8.29 29.53 -37.20
N THR A 552 -8.30 29.59 -35.88
CA THR A 552 -7.15 29.16 -35.07
C THR A 552 -7.01 27.63 -35.05
N LEU A 553 -5.79 27.13 -34.82
CA LEU A 553 -5.56 25.70 -34.61
C LEU A 553 -6.39 25.15 -33.44
N LEU A 554 -6.66 25.98 -32.44
CA LEU A 554 -7.51 25.63 -31.29
C LEU A 554 -8.94 25.34 -31.77
N ALA A 555 -9.50 26.18 -32.63
CA ALA A 555 -10.84 26.00 -33.18
C ALA A 555 -10.94 24.77 -34.10
N HIS A 556 -9.90 24.50 -34.90
CA HIS A 556 -9.84 23.27 -35.72
C HIS A 556 -9.79 22.03 -34.85
N GLY A 557 -8.97 22.03 -33.77
CA GLY A 557 -8.90 20.94 -32.80
C GLY A 557 -10.23 20.68 -32.10
N ALA A 558 -10.93 21.76 -31.69
CA ALA A 558 -12.26 21.67 -31.12
C ALA A 558 -13.27 21.08 -32.11
N ALA A 559 -13.29 21.57 -33.35
CA ALA A 559 -14.19 21.07 -34.40
C ALA A 559 -13.94 19.56 -34.70
N ALA A 560 -12.71 19.12 -34.70
CA ALA A 560 -12.37 17.71 -34.90
C ALA A 560 -12.88 16.79 -33.74
N LEU A 561 -12.91 17.29 -32.51
CA LEU A 561 -13.40 16.56 -31.34
C LEU A 561 -14.92 16.71 -31.11
N ASP A 562 -15.58 17.63 -31.80
CA ASP A 562 -16.99 17.96 -31.58
C ASP A 562 -17.95 16.77 -31.80
N PRO A 563 -17.78 15.87 -32.80
CA PRO A 563 -18.64 14.70 -32.94
C PRO A 563 -18.61 13.79 -31.73
N LEU A 564 -17.40 13.59 -31.14
CA LEU A 564 -17.24 12.81 -29.92
C LEU A 564 -17.80 13.56 -28.70
N GLY A 565 -17.56 14.87 -28.61
CA GLY A 565 -18.09 15.74 -27.58
C GLY A 565 -19.59 15.64 -27.47
N ARG A 566 -20.30 15.85 -28.57
CA ARG A 566 -21.77 15.78 -28.64
C ARG A 566 -22.33 14.42 -28.24
N ALA A 567 -21.66 13.33 -28.61
CA ALA A 567 -22.06 11.98 -28.18
C ALA A 567 -21.98 11.80 -26.66
N LEU A 568 -21.11 12.54 -26.00
CA LEU A 568 -20.91 12.50 -24.53
C LEU A 568 -21.71 13.58 -23.78
N GLY A 569 -22.53 14.38 -24.46
CA GLY A 569 -23.22 15.52 -23.86
C GLY A 569 -22.29 16.71 -23.53
N LEU A 570 -21.13 16.74 -24.19
CA LEU A 570 -20.11 17.79 -24.11
C LEU A 570 -19.99 18.50 -25.48
N ASP A 571 -19.05 19.42 -25.62
CA ASP A 571 -18.62 19.94 -26.89
C ASP A 571 -17.15 19.66 -27.19
N GLY A 572 -16.71 19.91 -28.41
CA GLY A 572 -15.33 19.66 -28.80
C GLY A 572 -14.33 20.55 -28.08
N MET A 573 -14.74 21.76 -27.67
CA MET A 573 -13.88 22.68 -26.93
C MET A 573 -13.62 22.18 -25.49
N ILE A 574 -14.64 21.62 -24.85
CA ILE A 574 -14.50 20.98 -23.53
C ILE A 574 -13.49 19.82 -23.59
N LEU A 575 -13.65 18.93 -24.59
CA LEU A 575 -12.71 17.78 -24.72
C LEU A 575 -11.29 18.25 -25.03
N LEU A 576 -11.13 19.26 -25.89
CA LEU A 576 -9.84 19.85 -26.20
C LEU A 576 -9.20 20.50 -24.96
N ALA A 577 -10.01 21.21 -24.16
CA ALA A 577 -9.54 21.84 -22.93
C ALA A 577 -9.03 20.79 -21.91
N PHE A 578 -9.68 19.63 -21.78
CA PHE A 578 -9.16 18.52 -20.98
C PHE A 578 -7.87 17.93 -21.55
N LEU A 579 -7.78 17.77 -22.87
CA LEU A 579 -6.59 17.25 -23.52
C LEU A 579 -5.38 18.17 -23.33
N LEU A 580 -5.56 19.48 -23.53
CA LEU A 580 -4.54 20.50 -23.30
C LEU A 580 -4.27 20.72 -21.80
N GLY A 581 -5.25 20.44 -20.95
CA GLY A 581 -5.16 20.43 -19.49
C GLY A 581 -4.43 19.22 -18.90
N PHE A 582 -3.98 18.26 -19.72
CA PHE A 582 -3.21 17.09 -19.29
C PHE A 582 -2.02 17.41 -18.36
N PRO A 583 -1.26 18.49 -18.56
CA PRO A 583 -0.18 18.87 -17.64
C PRO A 583 -0.65 19.13 -16.21
N ALA A 584 -1.76 19.85 -16.07
CA ALA A 584 -2.33 20.27 -14.79
C ALA A 584 -3.84 20.50 -14.94
N ASN A 585 -4.64 19.82 -14.14
CA ASN A 585 -6.11 19.89 -14.25
C ASN A 585 -6.69 21.29 -13.97
N GLU A 586 -5.94 22.12 -13.26
CA GLU A 586 -6.31 23.49 -12.90
C GLU A 586 -6.41 24.42 -14.11
N ILE A 587 -5.71 24.13 -15.21
CA ILE A 587 -5.72 24.97 -16.40
C ILE A 587 -6.89 24.65 -17.38
N VAL A 588 -7.68 23.61 -17.10
CA VAL A 588 -8.80 23.21 -17.96
C VAL A 588 -9.82 24.34 -18.13
N LEU A 589 -10.24 24.96 -17.02
CA LEU A 589 -11.20 26.06 -17.06
C LEU A 589 -10.64 27.31 -17.76
N PRO A 590 -9.43 27.80 -17.47
CA PRO A 590 -8.81 28.88 -18.22
C PRO A 590 -8.68 28.64 -19.74
N ILE A 591 -8.35 27.40 -20.16
CA ILE A 591 -8.27 27.04 -21.57
C ILE A 591 -9.66 27.09 -22.23
N LEU A 592 -10.67 26.58 -21.53
CA LEU A 592 -12.05 26.60 -21.99
C LEU A 592 -12.53 28.04 -22.22
N LEU A 593 -12.28 28.93 -21.24
CA LEU A 593 -12.61 30.35 -21.35
C LEU A 593 -11.85 31.05 -22.49
N MET A 594 -10.57 30.73 -22.66
CA MET A 594 -9.76 31.20 -23.77
C MET A 594 -10.38 30.80 -25.11
N GLY A 595 -10.83 29.55 -25.23
CA GLY A 595 -11.47 29.07 -26.48
C GLY A 595 -12.78 29.74 -26.78
N TYR A 596 -13.65 29.93 -25.80
CA TYR A 596 -14.96 30.57 -25.99
C TYR A 596 -14.87 32.09 -26.17
N SER A 597 -13.91 32.78 -25.58
CA SER A 597 -13.68 34.21 -25.74
C SER A 597 -12.84 34.55 -26.97
N SER A 598 -12.32 33.54 -27.70
CA SER A 598 -11.34 33.72 -28.77
C SER A 598 -10.12 34.56 -28.35
N ALA A 599 -9.79 34.57 -27.07
CA ALA A 599 -8.61 35.23 -26.54
C ALA A 599 -7.37 34.39 -26.84
N GLY A 600 -6.34 35.00 -27.40
CA GLY A 600 -5.09 34.27 -27.72
C GLY A 600 -4.26 33.85 -26.51
N THR A 601 -4.72 34.09 -25.27
CA THR A 601 -4.06 33.81 -24.00
C THR A 601 -5.04 33.30 -22.95
N LEU A 602 -4.52 32.62 -21.91
CA LEU A 602 -5.36 32.17 -20.80
C LEU A 602 -6.12 33.34 -20.14
N VAL A 603 -7.41 33.16 -19.93
CA VAL A 603 -8.28 34.19 -19.38
C VAL A 603 -8.45 34.01 -17.87
N ASP A 604 -8.29 35.11 -17.13
CA ASP A 604 -8.41 35.18 -15.68
C ASP A 604 -9.69 35.90 -15.26
N GLY A 605 -10.25 35.49 -14.13
CA GLY A 605 -11.00 36.36 -13.21
C GLY A 605 -12.41 36.80 -13.66
N ALA A 606 -13.10 36.03 -14.51
CA ALA A 606 -14.55 36.28 -14.72
C ALA A 606 -15.31 36.07 -13.40
N SER A 607 -16.17 36.98 -13.03
CA SER A 607 -17.12 36.79 -11.92
C SER A 607 -17.97 35.53 -12.18
N LEU A 608 -18.46 34.88 -11.14
CA LEU A 608 -19.29 33.67 -11.29
C LEU A 608 -20.50 33.89 -12.21
N ALA A 609 -21.08 35.10 -12.16
CA ALA A 609 -22.20 35.50 -13.01
C ALA A 609 -21.79 35.67 -14.49
N GLU A 610 -20.65 36.31 -14.74
CA GLU A 610 -20.09 36.46 -16.10
C GLU A 610 -19.72 35.11 -16.71
N LEU A 611 -19.09 34.23 -15.90
CA LEU A 611 -18.78 32.88 -16.30
C LEU A 611 -20.04 32.11 -16.72
N LYS A 612 -21.07 32.11 -15.88
CA LYS A 612 -22.35 31.46 -16.20
C LYS A 612 -22.97 31.99 -17.48
N THR A 613 -22.98 33.30 -17.65
CA THR A 613 -23.51 33.95 -18.85
C THR A 613 -22.74 33.55 -20.11
N MET A 614 -21.42 33.52 -20.04
CA MET A 614 -20.56 33.08 -21.15
C MET A 614 -20.80 31.61 -21.50
N LEU A 615 -20.89 30.71 -20.50
CA LEU A 615 -21.15 29.30 -20.75
C LEU A 615 -22.53 29.08 -21.39
N LEU A 616 -23.57 29.74 -20.87
CA LEU A 616 -24.92 29.68 -21.46
C LEU A 616 -24.98 30.25 -22.90
N ALA A 617 -24.24 31.33 -23.17
CA ALA A 617 -24.14 31.93 -24.52
C ALA A 617 -23.45 30.95 -25.52
N ASN A 618 -22.60 30.06 -25.06
CA ASN A 618 -21.97 29.01 -25.86
C ASN A 618 -22.77 27.70 -25.88
N GLY A 619 -24.06 27.73 -25.57
CA GLY A 619 -24.97 26.58 -25.70
C GLY A 619 -24.93 25.58 -24.57
N TRP A 620 -24.34 25.90 -23.41
CA TRP A 620 -24.36 25.03 -22.28
C TRP A 620 -25.76 24.82 -21.72
N THR A 621 -26.04 23.56 -21.39
CA THR A 621 -27.25 23.16 -20.69
C THR A 621 -26.88 22.59 -19.28
N GLY A 622 -27.87 22.37 -18.43
CA GLY A 622 -27.67 21.69 -17.17
C GLY A 622 -27.06 20.29 -17.36
N THR A 623 -27.43 19.60 -18.42
CA THR A 623 -26.89 18.29 -18.81
C THR A 623 -25.42 18.41 -19.18
N THR A 624 -25.02 19.44 -19.97
CA THR A 624 -23.61 19.66 -20.32
C THR A 624 -22.76 19.94 -19.09
N ALA A 625 -23.26 20.76 -18.16
CA ALA A 625 -22.58 21.05 -16.91
C ALA A 625 -22.42 19.78 -16.06
N LEU A 626 -23.44 18.92 -15.96
CA LEU A 626 -23.38 17.65 -15.26
C LEU A 626 -22.40 16.68 -15.94
N CYS A 627 -22.44 16.54 -17.26
CA CYS A 627 -21.49 15.70 -18.01
C CYS A 627 -20.04 16.17 -17.82
N MET A 628 -19.79 17.48 -17.86
CA MET A 628 -18.45 18.03 -17.61
C MET A 628 -17.98 17.76 -16.17
N LEU A 629 -18.87 17.89 -15.18
CA LEU A 629 -18.57 17.55 -13.79
C LEU A 629 -18.17 16.08 -13.66
N LEU A 630 -18.96 15.16 -14.24
CA LEU A 630 -18.69 13.73 -14.21
C LEU A 630 -17.42 13.35 -14.99
N PHE A 631 -17.20 13.98 -16.15
CA PHE A 631 -15.97 13.77 -16.91
C PHE A 631 -14.75 14.28 -16.13
N SER A 632 -14.85 15.42 -15.47
CA SER A 632 -13.79 15.92 -14.57
C SER A 632 -13.46 14.97 -13.43
N LEU A 633 -14.44 14.22 -12.92
CA LEU A 633 -14.20 13.20 -11.89
C LEU A 633 -13.42 12.00 -12.44
N PHE A 634 -13.71 11.54 -13.65
CA PHE A 634 -13.28 10.25 -14.16
C PHE A 634 -12.40 10.29 -15.42
N HIS A 635 -11.94 11.48 -15.85
CA HIS A 635 -11.04 11.56 -16.99
C HIS A 635 -9.61 11.07 -16.65
N PHE A 636 -8.74 11.00 -17.64
CA PHE A 636 -7.36 10.58 -17.50
C PHE A 636 -6.59 11.37 -16.42
N PRO A 637 -5.59 10.73 -15.76
CA PRO A 637 -4.75 11.41 -14.77
C PRO A 637 -3.88 12.49 -15.42
N CYS A 638 -3.51 13.52 -14.65
CA CYS A 638 -2.58 14.56 -15.13
C CYS A 638 -1.19 13.97 -15.46
N GLY A 639 -0.39 14.70 -16.23
CA GLY A 639 0.94 14.29 -16.68
C GLY A 639 1.87 13.87 -15.55
N THR A 640 1.86 14.59 -14.43
CA THR A 640 2.63 14.25 -13.23
C THR A 640 2.25 12.88 -12.65
N THR A 641 0.94 12.59 -12.60
CA THR A 641 0.44 11.28 -12.10
C THR A 641 0.79 10.17 -13.09
N THR A 642 0.65 10.41 -14.40
CA THR A 642 1.00 9.44 -15.44
C THR A 642 2.49 9.08 -15.41
N LEU A 643 3.37 10.07 -15.29
CA LEU A 643 4.81 9.84 -15.14
C LEU A 643 5.14 9.08 -13.85
N THR A 644 4.42 9.36 -12.76
CA THR A 644 4.59 8.63 -11.50
C THR A 644 4.15 7.18 -11.65
N LEU A 645 2.99 6.94 -12.29
CA LEU A 645 2.48 5.60 -12.57
C LEU A 645 3.47 4.79 -13.44
N ALA A 646 4.06 5.43 -14.47
CA ALA A 646 5.08 4.78 -15.31
C ALA A 646 6.32 4.33 -14.51
N ARG A 647 6.77 5.16 -13.56
CA ARG A 647 7.91 4.84 -12.69
C ARG A 647 7.61 3.77 -11.66
N GLU A 648 6.42 3.79 -11.05
CA GLU A 648 6.02 2.83 -10.02
C GLU A 648 5.64 1.46 -10.60
N SER A 649 4.94 1.44 -11.74
CA SER A 649 4.55 0.19 -12.40
C SER A 649 5.68 -0.45 -13.19
N LYS A 650 6.72 0.32 -13.57
CA LYS A 650 7.83 -0.08 -14.45
C LYS A 650 7.36 -0.76 -15.75
N SER A 651 6.17 -0.44 -16.23
CA SER A 651 5.52 -1.07 -17.38
C SER A 651 4.72 -0.07 -18.19
N LEU A 652 5.04 0.08 -19.47
CA LEU A 652 4.29 0.93 -20.40
C LEU A 652 2.84 0.44 -20.56
N LYS A 653 2.63 -0.89 -20.58
CA LYS A 653 1.29 -1.49 -20.66
C LYS A 653 0.39 -0.99 -19.53
N TRP A 654 0.85 -1.09 -18.29
CA TRP A 654 0.06 -0.68 -17.12
C TRP A 654 -0.08 0.83 -17.02
N THR A 655 0.87 1.59 -17.51
CA THR A 655 0.75 3.05 -17.64
C THR A 655 -0.38 3.42 -18.59
N LEU A 656 -0.42 2.80 -19.76
CA LEU A 656 -1.48 3.03 -20.76
C LEU A 656 -2.85 2.60 -20.21
N VAL A 657 -2.94 1.45 -19.54
CA VAL A 657 -4.18 1.02 -18.88
C VAL A 657 -4.61 2.03 -17.81
N GLY A 658 -3.68 2.58 -17.02
CA GLY A 658 -3.98 3.58 -15.99
C GLY A 658 -4.46 4.93 -16.53
N VAL A 659 -4.16 5.25 -17.79
CA VAL A 659 -4.72 6.42 -18.51
C VAL A 659 -6.05 6.06 -19.17
N ALA A 660 -6.12 4.94 -19.86
CA ALA A 660 -7.28 4.53 -20.63
C ALA A 660 -8.49 4.15 -19.75
N LEU A 661 -8.25 3.50 -18.62
CA LEU A 661 -9.31 3.00 -17.73
C LEU A 661 -10.18 4.13 -17.15
N PRO A 662 -9.63 5.18 -16.50
CA PRO A 662 -10.44 6.29 -16.02
C PRO A 662 -11.16 7.01 -17.17
N THR A 663 -10.48 7.20 -18.29
CA THR A 663 -11.07 7.84 -19.47
C THR A 663 -12.28 7.06 -19.99
N ALA A 664 -12.16 5.74 -20.11
CA ALA A 664 -13.27 4.88 -20.54
C ALA A 664 -14.44 4.94 -19.56
N VAL A 665 -14.15 4.96 -18.24
CA VAL A 665 -15.19 5.13 -17.20
C VAL A 665 -15.88 6.48 -17.36
N GLY A 666 -15.13 7.57 -17.50
CA GLY A 666 -15.67 8.93 -17.69
C GLY A 666 -16.55 9.04 -18.94
N MET A 667 -16.06 8.53 -20.08
CA MET A 667 -16.82 8.52 -21.33
C MET A 667 -18.11 7.68 -21.21
N THR A 668 -18.04 6.50 -20.59
CA THR A 668 -19.21 5.63 -20.41
C THR A 668 -20.27 6.28 -19.53
N VAL A 669 -19.85 6.91 -18.41
CA VAL A 669 -20.77 7.61 -17.51
C VAL A 669 -21.40 8.81 -18.18
N CYS A 670 -20.63 9.64 -18.88
CA CYS A 670 -21.15 10.79 -19.61
C CYS A 670 -22.12 10.39 -20.72
N PHE A 671 -21.77 9.37 -21.51
CA PHE A 671 -22.65 8.83 -22.55
C PHE A 671 -23.98 8.32 -21.97
N ALA A 672 -23.94 7.57 -20.86
CA ALA A 672 -25.13 7.08 -20.20
C ALA A 672 -26.03 8.22 -19.67
N VAL A 673 -25.43 9.25 -19.07
CA VAL A 673 -26.17 10.42 -18.57
C VAL A 673 -26.77 11.23 -19.73
N HIS A 674 -26.01 11.47 -20.80
CA HIS A 674 -26.51 12.16 -21.99
C HIS A 674 -27.65 11.40 -22.65
N LEU A 675 -27.54 10.10 -22.80
CA LEU A 675 -28.60 9.25 -23.34
C LEU A 675 -29.86 9.28 -22.47
N ALA A 676 -29.70 9.22 -21.15
CA ALA A 676 -30.81 9.33 -20.20
C ALA A 676 -31.49 10.71 -20.28
N ALA A 677 -30.72 11.79 -20.36
CA ALA A 677 -31.27 13.16 -20.50
C ALA A 677 -32.03 13.36 -21.81
N THR A 678 -31.49 12.86 -22.93
CA THR A 678 -32.19 12.91 -24.23
C THR A 678 -33.49 12.08 -24.23
N TRP A 679 -33.51 10.95 -23.55
CA TRP A 679 -34.70 10.09 -23.42
C TRP A 679 -35.78 10.74 -22.53
N LEU A 680 -35.38 11.40 -21.44
CA LEU A 680 -36.26 12.11 -20.50
C LEU A 680 -36.67 13.50 -21.02
N LYS A 681 -36.11 13.95 -22.16
CA LYS A 681 -36.32 15.29 -22.76
C LYS A 681 -36.02 16.46 -21.76
N ILE A 682 -34.97 16.27 -20.93
CA ILE A 682 -34.49 17.26 -19.97
C ILE A 682 -33.32 18.02 -20.54
#